data_bad201853de6c6942cb0f6debe13e063
#
_entry.id   bad201853de6c6942cb0f6debe13e063
#
_cell.length_a   1.000
_cell.length_b   1.000
_cell.length_c   1.000
_cell.angle_alpha   90.00
_cell.angle_beta   90.00
_cell.angle_gamma   90.00
#
_symmetry.space_group_name_H-M   'P 1'
#
loop_
_entity.id
_entity.type
_entity.pdbx_description
1 polymer ?
#
loop_
_entity_poly.entity_id
_entity_poly.type
_entity_poly.pdbx_seq_one_letter_code
_entity_poly.pdbx_strand_id
1 'polypeptide(L)'
;MRIVRTISMLLLLCALTISSKAQSPTQNYVMSKEVLGVGGTHAITTVTYYDGLGNPVETATNGLGGTGKYAYTLQEHDALGREKQSWLPGTAQSGCSFVSPSELSSSLIAFHNDQNPYSLNRYDVLDRQISTLGAGESWHKAKKSVNQRYSSNESNSVKLYQVSESGALVEYGYYAANSLSMLEETDEDGKTKQTFSDLFGHKVLERRDGNNDTYYIYDNIGRLRYVLSPSYQEYSDLQKCGYEYRYDKYGRCVWKRLPGCEYQQMWYDAADNLMFSQDGEQRKKGLFVFYLYDKMKREVLMGTTTSMNASCTSALATYGEQFSGLCNSGYTPLGNLGLGNEELLSAKYYDCHSFLNRQMVKNLTSKSLSAKTSGLQESYNIGSQTGIVTRNTDGDLLASVSYHDLRGLVVESMQIKPDEVFLRQSIKYSFTRKPIEVKAELTKGDMTKNVTQLYVYNPNNDKIETMTIQVGNVTRTVASYSYDDIGRLVSVNRSGNAGSVRYDYNIRNWLKETKSDRFRQNLYYESTKENPCFNGNISRMQWQSGKDHVLRGYDFTYDGLNRLEESAYGEGADLSQGKNHYSEHVLSYSPNGSIERLQRYGKKNNGTFGLVDDLTYAYNGNQIKSISDKAGSLLYDGSFDFKDGADADVEYFYDANGALVKDLNKGISNIEYDVLGNLKCITFNNGFKTKYVYDAAGNKLRTTHESALTNTTDYIGNFVFKDGKLSKYLFDGGYCSFDNNQNPTFHYYEKDHLGSVRMVVNENGTIEQVNHYYPFGGVYGDLSYNSEYQRNKYIGKEFDHMHGLDWYDHGARMYDAAKVVWNKVDPLSEIYFHFDPYLYCENNPIVMFDNTGLLGVRIVDMENKTITVSADYYVETQPYQVYTNVYSQKDVDDFNRLNSELNKLNLKVKSGEYAGFTVVFNLNFISAGNHLEVNNLVSLANEGTNTPMANSLRKSQDFEKYFDTKEYA
;
A
#
# COMPACT_ATOMS: atom_id res chain seq x y z
N MET A 1 -7.30 -32.61 -53.79
CA MET A 1 -8.56 -32.05 -53.23
C MET A 1 -8.40 -31.43 -51.83
N ARG A 2 -7.56 -31.92 -50.91
CA ARG A 2 -7.32 -31.29 -49.59
C ARG A 2 -6.53 -29.99 -49.70
N ILE A 3 -5.49 -29.91 -50.52
CA ILE A 3 -4.63 -28.70 -50.67
C ILE A 3 -5.42 -27.54 -51.29
N VAL A 4 -6.33 -27.79 -52.23
CA VAL A 4 -7.17 -26.73 -52.84
C VAL A 4 -8.19 -26.18 -51.83
N ARG A 5 -8.72 -27.00 -50.92
CA ARG A 5 -9.59 -26.53 -49.83
C ARG A 5 -8.87 -25.69 -48.78
N THR A 6 -7.62 -26.05 -48.48
CA THR A 6 -6.80 -25.26 -47.51
C THR A 6 -6.40 -23.91 -48.10
N ILE A 7 -6.05 -23.83 -49.37
CA ILE A 7 -5.72 -22.59 -50.07
C ILE A 7 -6.97 -21.74 -50.25
N SER A 8 -8.14 -22.32 -50.56
CA SER A 8 -9.41 -21.59 -50.61
C SER A 8 -9.85 -21.06 -49.23
N MET A 9 -9.55 -21.83 -48.17
CA MET A 9 -9.83 -21.36 -46.80
C MET A 9 -8.86 -20.25 -46.34
N LEU A 10 -7.58 -20.31 -46.75
CA LEU A 10 -6.62 -19.24 -46.55
C LEU A 10 -6.97 -17.99 -47.37
N LEU A 11 -7.40 -18.14 -48.60
CA LEU A 11 -7.85 -17.02 -49.44
C LEU A 11 -9.19 -16.46 -48.98
N LEU A 12 -10.06 -17.26 -48.33
CA LEU A 12 -11.28 -16.77 -47.71
C LEU A 12 -10.98 -16.04 -46.36
N LEU A 13 -9.97 -16.49 -45.62
CA LEU A 13 -9.47 -15.72 -44.43
C LEU A 13 -8.78 -14.43 -44.86
N CYS A 14 -8.04 -14.39 -45.97
CA CYS A 14 -7.47 -13.15 -46.52
C CYS A 14 -8.51 -12.25 -47.21
N ALA A 15 -9.68 -12.77 -47.61
CA ALA A 15 -10.77 -11.97 -48.20
C ALA A 15 -11.76 -11.41 -47.13
N LEU A 16 -11.64 -11.80 -45.90
CA LEU A 16 -12.22 -11.11 -44.73
C LEU A 16 -11.28 -10.02 -44.21
N THR A 17 -10.57 -9.34 -45.09
CA THR A 17 -10.12 -8.00 -44.80
C THR A 17 -11.38 -7.15 -44.66
N ILE A 18 -11.85 -7.03 -43.44
CA ILE A 18 -12.66 -5.90 -43.03
C ILE A 18 -11.93 -4.70 -43.62
N SER A 19 -12.55 -4.03 -44.59
CA SER A 19 -12.06 -2.74 -45.05
C SER A 19 -12.22 -1.76 -43.91
N SER A 20 -11.28 -1.80 -42.97
CA SER A 20 -11.09 -0.70 -42.05
C SER A 20 -10.68 0.50 -42.91
N LYS A 21 -11.61 1.41 -43.15
CA LYS A 21 -11.25 2.71 -43.73
C LYS A 21 -10.16 3.24 -42.86
N ALA A 22 -9.01 3.59 -43.43
CA ALA A 22 -7.94 4.24 -42.72
C ALA A 22 -8.51 5.40 -41.91
N GLN A 23 -8.20 5.51 -40.60
CA GLN A 23 -8.70 6.59 -39.76
C GLN A 23 -8.17 7.94 -40.24
N SER A 24 -6.98 7.96 -40.81
CA SER A 24 -6.41 9.07 -41.55
C SER A 24 -5.52 8.53 -42.67
N PRO A 25 -5.86 8.72 -43.94
CA PRO A 25 -5.11 8.13 -45.07
C PRO A 25 -3.73 8.80 -45.28
N THR A 26 -3.41 9.86 -44.59
CA THR A 26 -2.19 10.67 -44.77
C THR A 26 -1.23 10.61 -43.58
N GLN A 27 -1.58 9.88 -42.53
CA GLN A 27 -0.78 9.79 -41.30
C GLN A 27 -0.44 8.33 -40.98
N ASN A 28 0.75 8.14 -40.42
CA ASN A 28 1.12 6.85 -39.83
C ASN A 28 0.42 6.71 -38.49
N TYR A 29 -0.22 5.57 -38.24
CA TYR A 29 -0.86 5.31 -36.96
C TYR A 29 -0.85 3.84 -36.56
N VAL A 30 -0.97 3.58 -35.29
CA VAL A 30 -1.27 2.26 -34.69
C VAL A 30 -2.63 2.36 -33.99
N MET A 31 -3.50 1.41 -34.23
CA MET A 31 -4.80 1.31 -33.57
C MET A 31 -4.82 0.06 -32.72
N SER A 32 -5.07 0.22 -31.42
CA SER A 32 -5.36 -0.87 -30.48
C SER A 32 -6.83 -0.89 -30.07
N LYS A 33 -7.35 -2.08 -29.81
CA LYS A 33 -8.71 -2.27 -29.28
C LYS A 33 -8.70 -3.20 -28.09
N GLU A 34 -9.03 -2.66 -26.93
CA GLU A 34 -9.30 -3.46 -25.74
C GLU A 34 -10.76 -3.91 -25.75
N VAL A 35 -10.97 -5.21 -25.90
CA VAL A 35 -12.32 -5.78 -25.98
C VAL A 35 -12.91 -5.93 -24.58
N LEU A 36 -14.09 -5.36 -24.37
CA LEU A 36 -14.79 -5.34 -23.08
C LEU A 36 -15.97 -6.34 -23.00
N GLY A 37 -16.33 -6.97 -24.12
CA GLY A 37 -17.48 -7.86 -24.17
C GLY A 37 -17.34 -9.02 -25.16
N VAL A 38 -18.14 -10.05 -24.96
CA VAL A 38 -18.16 -11.23 -25.82
C VAL A 38 -18.44 -10.83 -27.27
N GLY A 39 -17.65 -11.39 -28.22
CA GLY A 39 -17.81 -11.11 -29.63
C GLY A 39 -17.32 -9.74 -30.10
N GLY A 40 -16.60 -8.98 -29.25
CA GLY A 40 -16.02 -7.67 -29.59
C GLY A 40 -17.06 -6.56 -29.75
N THR A 41 -18.21 -6.69 -29.08
CA THR A 41 -19.34 -5.74 -29.19
C THR A 41 -19.03 -4.40 -28.53
N HIS A 42 -18.17 -4.38 -27.52
CA HIS A 42 -17.72 -3.20 -26.79
C HIS A 42 -16.21 -3.21 -26.72
N ALA A 43 -15.59 -2.08 -26.98
CA ALA A 43 -14.14 -1.96 -26.91
C ALA A 43 -13.71 -0.51 -26.63
N ILE A 44 -12.65 -0.34 -25.86
CA ILE A 44 -11.88 0.89 -25.82
C ILE A 44 -10.95 0.84 -27.04
N THR A 45 -10.98 1.88 -27.84
CA THR A 45 -10.13 2.04 -29.03
C THR A 45 -9.14 3.17 -28.76
N THR A 46 -7.87 2.87 -28.89
CA THR A 46 -6.79 3.87 -28.83
C THR A 46 -6.10 3.95 -30.18
N VAL A 47 -5.91 5.13 -30.70
CA VAL A 47 -5.19 5.39 -31.95
C VAL A 47 -4.04 6.32 -31.62
N THR A 48 -2.81 5.88 -31.86
CA THR A 48 -1.61 6.69 -31.72
C THR A 48 -1.07 7.03 -33.10
N TYR A 49 -0.92 8.31 -33.39
CA TYR A 49 -0.38 8.86 -34.62
C TYR A 49 1.11 9.17 -34.45
N TYR A 50 1.86 8.92 -35.52
CA TYR A 50 3.32 9.02 -35.53
C TYR A 50 3.79 9.99 -36.61
N ASP A 51 4.88 10.70 -36.34
CA ASP A 51 5.58 11.50 -37.35
C ASP A 51 6.34 10.61 -38.36
N GLY A 52 7.03 11.23 -39.30
CA GLY A 52 7.84 10.53 -40.32
C GLY A 52 9.08 9.82 -39.76
N LEU A 53 9.45 10.05 -38.52
CA LEU A 53 10.60 9.42 -37.81
C LEU A 53 10.14 8.31 -36.88
N GLY A 54 8.83 8.12 -36.68
CA GLY A 54 8.26 7.12 -35.80
C GLY A 54 8.05 7.61 -34.36
N ASN A 55 8.15 8.91 -34.10
CA ASN A 55 7.83 9.47 -32.78
C ASN A 55 6.31 9.63 -32.64
N PRO A 56 5.71 9.28 -31.47
CA PRO A 56 4.28 9.51 -31.23
C PRO A 56 4.00 11.02 -31.16
N VAL A 57 2.99 11.47 -31.90
CA VAL A 57 2.61 12.91 -31.93
C VAL A 57 1.28 13.11 -31.23
N GLU A 58 0.32 12.21 -31.45
CA GLU A 58 -1.03 12.36 -30.95
C GLU A 58 -1.57 10.98 -30.54
N THR A 59 -2.27 10.92 -29.43
CA THR A 59 -3.03 9.72 -29.03
C THR A 59 -4.48 10.09 -28.79
N ALA A 60 -5.40 9.37 -29.41
CA ALA A 60 -6.85 9.52 -29.25
C ALA A 60 -7.44 8.21 -28.66
N THR A 61 -8.10 8.30 -27.50
CA THR A 61 -8.73 7.13 -26.83
C THR A 61 -10.21 7.39 -26.62
N ASN A 62 -11.07 6.44 -27.03
CA ASN A 62 -12.50 6.58 -26.81
C ASN A 62 -12.93 6.09 -25.42
N GLY A 63 -14.11 6.52 -25.01
CA GLY A 63 -14.85 5.90 -23.91
C GLY A 63 -14.35 6.12 -22.50
N LEU A 64 -13.26 6.81 -22.25
CA LEU A 64 -12.71 6.98 -20.90
C LEU A 64 -13.75 7.47 -19.87
N GLY A 65 -14.60 8.44 -20.25
CA GLY A 65 -15.69 8.96 -19.44
C GLY A 65 -17.06 8.26 -19.63
N GLY A 66 -17.16 7.31 -20.58
CA GLY A 66 -18.43 6.69 -20.91
C GLY A 66 -19.39 7.58 -21.75
N THR A 67 -18.99 8.81 -22.09
CA THR A 67 -19.79 9.81 -22.81
C THR A 67 -19.75 9.67 -24.32
N GLY A 68 -18.95 8.72 -24.86
CA GLY A 68 -18.71 8.56 -26.30
C GLY A 68 -17.73 9.59 -26.89
N LYS A 69 -17.20 10.51 -26.09
CA LYS A 69 -16.15 11.43 -26.51
C LYS A 69 -14.78 10.75 -26.52
N TYR A 70 -13.86 11.29 -27.31
CA TYR A 70 -12.48 10.86 -27.38
C TYR A 70 -11.60 11.79 -26.55
N ALA A 71 -10.76 11.23 -25.73
CA ALA A 71 -9.69 11.94 -25.04
C ALA A 71 -8.45 11.94 -25.93
N TYR A 72 -7.85 13.10 -26.09
CA TYR A 72 -6.66 13.33 -26.89
C TYR A 72 -5.51 13.77 -26.02
N THR A 73 -4.30 13.31 -26.35
CA THR A 73 -3.04 13.85 -25.85
C THR A 73 -2.18 14.26 -27.02
N LEU A 74 -1.35 15.28 -26.84
CA LEU A 74 -0.39 15.78 -27.85
C LEU A 74 1.01 15.68 -27.29
N GLN A 75 1.96 15.19 -28.12
CA GLN A 75 3.39 15.15 -27.80
C GLN A 75 4.16 15.94 -28.87
N GLU A 76 5.03 16.81 -28.42
CA GLU A 76 5.90 17.57 -29.32
C GLU A 76 7.36 17.21 -29.06
N HIS A 77 8.11 17.02 -30.14
CA HIS A 77 9.51 16.60 -30.10
C HIS A 77 10.43 17.74 -30.53
N ASP A 78 11.65 17.73 -30.05
CA ASP A 78 12.70 18.65 -30.52
C ASP A 78 13.34 18.12 -31.83
N ALA A 79 14.31 18.88 -32.36
CA ALA A 79 14.98 18.55 -33.61
C ALA A 79 15.78 17.21 -33.55
N LEU A 80 16.04 16.68 -32.37
CA LEU A 80 16.71 15.40 -32.13
C LEU A 80 15.73 14.24 -31.85
N GLY A 81 14.42 14.50 -31.94
CA GLY A 81 13.37 13.51 -31.67
C GLY A 81 13.09 13.24 -30.19
N ARG A 82 13.62 14.09 -29.28
CA ARG A 82 13.38 13.96 -27.84
C ARG A 82 12.06 14.67 -27.48
N GLU A 83 11.30 14.09 -26.55
CA GLU A 83 10.04 14.68 -26.09
C GLU A 83 10.29 16.04 -25.41
N LYS A 84 9.84 17.09 -26.06
CA LYS A 84 9.96 18.46 -25.58
C LYS A 84 8.76 18.89 -24.77
N GLN A 85 7.56 18.56 -25.25
CA GLN A 85 6.29 18.92 -24.60
C GLN A 85 5.34 17.73 -24.60
N SER A 86 4.70 17.48 -23.43
CA SER A 86 3.63 16.51 -23.25
C SER A 86 2.37 17.22 -22.75
N TRP A 87 1.31 17.15 -23.53
CA TRP A 87 0.04 17.80 -23.23
C TRP A 87 -0.88 16.88 -22.41
N LEU A 88 -1.56 17.45 -21.45
CA LEU A 88 -2.55 16.74 -20.63
C LEU A 88 -3.73 16.26 -21.48
N PRO A 89 -4.36 15.14 -21.13
CA PRO A 89 -5.50 14.62 -21.87
C PRO A 89 -6.71 15.56 -21.79
N GLY A 90 -7.36 15.76 -22.93
CA GLY A 90 -8.60 16.54 -22.99
C GLY A 90 -9.42 16.13 -24.22
N THR A 91 -10.61 16.69 -24.38
CA THR A 91 -11.48 16.40 -25.52
C THR A 91 -11.32 17.43 -26.62
N ALA A 92 -11.18 17.01 -27.87
CA ALA A 92 -11.08 17.92 -29.03
C ALA A 92 -12.28 17.82 -29.96
N GLN A 93 -12.59 16.64 -30.48
CA GLN A 93 -13.71 16.42 -31.41
C GLN A 93 -14.29 15.00 -31.28
N SER A 94 -15.33 14.71 -32.06
CA SER A 94 -15.90 13.38 -32.12
C SER A 94 -15.09 12.47 -33.07
N GLY A 95 -14.71 11.29 -32.62
CA GLY A 95 -13.96 10.32 -33.43
C GLY A 95 -12.48 10.30 -33.05
N CYS A 96 -11.73 9.35 -33.62
CA CYS A 96 -10.30 9.15 -33.36
C CYS A 96 -9.42 9.59 -34.54
N SER A 97 -9.91 10.50 -35.40
CA SER A 97 -9.18 11.03 -36.55
C SER A 97 -8.07 11.96 -36.08
N PHE A 98 -6.98 12.00 -36.86
CA PHE A 98 -5.87 12.93 -36.61
C PHE A 98 -6.35 14.39 -36.59
N VAL A 99 -5.90 15.13 -35.60
CA VAL A 99 -6.13 16.59 -35.44
C VAL A 99 -4.80 17.28 -35.61
N SER A 100 -4.77 18.41 -36.36
CA SER A 100 -3.51 19.13 -36.50
C SER A 100 -2.99 19.62 -35.12
N PRO A 101 -1.66 19.55 -34.85
CA PRO A 101 -1.12 19.95 -33.53
C PRO A 101 -1.57 21.33 -33.05
N SER A 102 -1.69 22.31 -33.99
CA SER A 102 -2.16 23.66 -33.66
C SER A 102 -3.65 23.74 -33.28
N GLU A 103 -4.47 22.92 -33.87
CA GLU A 103 -5.90 22.83 -33.57
C GLU A 103 -6.13 22.04 -32.28
N LEU A 104 -5.37 20.95 -32.11
CA LEU A 104 -5.43 20.13 -30.90
C LEU A 104 -4.96 20.90 -29.66
N SER A 105 -3.82 21.60 -29.74
CA SER A 105 -3.32 22.45 -28.64
C SER A 105 -4.35 23.52 -28.22
N SER A 106 -5.00 24.17 -29.21
CA SER A 106 -6.07 25.14 -28.93
C SER A 106 -7.28 24.52 -28.23
N SER A 107 -7.64 23.29 -28.62
CA SER A 107 -8.74 22.54 -27.98
C SER A 107 -8.40 22.13 -26.55
N LEU A 108 -7.15 21.69 -26.29
CA LEU A 108 -6.68 21.31 -24.96
C LEU A 108 -6.58 22.52 -24.03
N ILE A 109 -6.12 23.69 -24.51
CA ILE A 109 -6.15 24.95 -23.76
C ILE A 109 -7.59 25.29 -23.35
N ALA A 110 -8.54 25.20 -24.28
CA ALA A 110 -9.94 25.47 -24.00
C ALA A 110 -10.56 24.47 -23.03
N PHE A 111 -10.23 23.18 -23.16
CA PHE A 111 -10.72 22.12 -22.28
C PHE A 111 -10.28 22.32 -20.81
N HIS A 112 -9.01 22.63 -20.61
CA HIS A 112 -8.45 22.86 -19.28
C HIS A 112 -8.68 24.28 -18.75
N ASN A 113 -9.10 25.21 -19.59
CA ASN A 113 -9.17 26.64 -19.27
C ASN A 113 -7.85 27.15 -18.66
N ASP A 114 -6.72 26.70 -19.23
CA ASP A 114 -5.37 27.02 -18.80
C ASP A 114 -4.50 27.20 -20.05
N GLN A 115 -3.59 28.17 -20.04
CA GLN A 115 -2.74 28.49 -21.20
C GLN A 115 -1.58 27.51 -21.38
N ASN A 116 -1.25 26.75 -20.35
CA ASN A 116 -0.11 25.85 -20.35
C ASN A 116 -0.50 24.44 -19.85
N PRO A 117 -1.48 23.74 -20.47
CA PRO A 117 -1.88 22.39 -20.05
C PRO A 117 -0.87 21.34 -20.56
N TYR A 118 0.41 21.60 -20.41
CA TYR A 118 1.49 20.72 -20.84
C TYR A 118 2.72 20.83 -19.94
N SER A 119 3.49 19.76 -19.87
CA SER A 119 4.84 19.73 -19.30
C SER A 119 5.89 20.08 -20.35
N LEU A 120 7.00 20.69 -19.92
CA LEU A 120 8.13 21.09 -20.78
C LEU A 120 9.42 20.45 -20.26
N ASN A 121 10.04 19.59 -21.07
CA ASN A 121 11.30 18.93 -20.77
C ASN A 121 12.50 19.67 -21.40
N ARG A 122 13.63 19.66 -20.70
CA ARG A 122 14.92 20.17 -21.17
C ARG A 122 16.00 19.11 -21.00
N TYR A 123 16.92 19.07 -21.94
CA TYR A 123 18.00 18.08 -22.00
C TYR A 123 19.35 18.76 -22.09
N ASP A 124 20.37 18.10 -21.57
CA ASP A 124 21.76 18.50 -21.78
C ASP A 124 22.32 17.95 -23.11
N VAL A 125 23.61 18.23 -23.34
CA VAL A 125 24.32 17.79 -24.57
C VAL A 125 24.59 16.28 -24.62
N LEU A 126 24.40 15.56 -23.51
CA LEU A 126 24.53 14.11 -23.39
C LEU A 126 23.17 13.40 -23.42
N ASP A 127 22.11 14.10 -23.86
CA ASP A 127 20.72 13.64 -23.93
C ASP A 127 20.08 13.29 -22.57
N ARG A 128 20.68 13.72 -21.44
CA ARG A 128 20.09 13.53 -20.13
C ARG A 128 19.06 14.64 -19.86
N GLN A 129 17.91 14.26 -19.35
CA GLN A 129 16.90 15.21 -18.90
C GLN A 129 17.42 15.98 -17.68
N ILE A 130 17.42 17.29 -17.74
CA ILE A 130 17.94 18.17 -16.68
C ILE A 130 16.86 19.02 -16.03
N SER A 131 15.67 19.12 -16.65
CA SER A 131 14.56 19.89 -16.07
C SER A 131 13.23 19.46 -16.66
N THR A 132 12.20 19.39 -15.81
CA THR A 132 10.79 19.26 -16.21
C THR A 132 9.99 20.37 -15.56
N LEU A 133 9.43 21.26 -16.37
CA LEU A 133 8.43 22.22 -15.93
C LEU A 133 7.06 21.58 -16.13
N GLY A 134 6.35 21.29 -15.05
CA GLY A 134 5.07 20.60 -15.10
C GLY A 134 3.94 21.45 -15.66
N ALA A 135 2.83 20.82 -16.05
CA ALA A 135 1.65 21.45 -16.59
C ALA A 135 1.01 22.44 -15.61
N GLY A 136 0.39 23.50 -16.16
CA GLY A 136 -0.35 24.52 -15.44
C GLY A 136 0.28 25.92 -15.57
N GLU A 137 -0.58 26.91 -15.85
CA GLU A 137 -0.16 28.30 -16.01
C GLU A 137 0.55 28.85 -14.76
N SER A 138 0.11 28.44 -13.56
CA SER A 138 0.74 28.83 -12.29
C SER A 138 2.20 28.38 -12.20
N TRP A 139 2.50 27.11 -12.58
CA TRP A 139 3.87 26.57 -12.61
C TRP A 139 4.75 27.27 -13.64
N HIS A 140 4.20 27.51 -14.85
CA HIS A 140 4.91 28.19 -15.94
C HIS A 140 5.23 29.65 -15.58
N LYS A 141 4.28 30.38 -14.99
CA LYS A 141 4.49 31.75 -14.52
C LYS A 141 5.52 31.83 -13.39
N ALA A 142 5.44 30.92 -12.42
CA ALA A 142 6.35 30.85 -11.29
C ALA A 142 7.69 30.18 -11.63
N LYS A 143 7.82 29.59 -12.84
CA LYS A 143 9.00 28.83 -13.29
C LYS A 143 9.38 27.68 -12.34
N LYS A 144 8.37 26.99 -11.81
CA LYS A 144 8.50 25.90 -10.85
C LYS A 144 8.73 24.59 -11.56
N SER A 145 9.99 24.15 -11.64
CA SER A 145 10.41 22.92 -12.32
C SER A 145 11.11 21.96 -11.38
N VAL A 146 10.97 20.68 -11.63
CA VAL A 146 11.87 19.66 -11.10
C VAL A 146 13.16 19.73 -11.90
N ASN A 147 14.30 19.81 -11.22
CA ASN A 147 15.61 19.95 -11.86
C ASN A 147 16.52 18.78 -11.46
N GLN A 148 17.37 18.37 -12.40
CA GLN A 148 18.40 17.35 -12.20
C GLN A 148 19.77 17.93 -12.56
N ARG A 149 20.72 17.75 -11.65
CA ARG A 149 22.11 18.17 -11.86
C ARG A 149 23.05 16.98 -11.70
N TYR A 150 23.84 16.73 -12.72
CA TYR A 150 24.84 15.68 -12.74
C TYR A 150 26.21 16.28 -12.48
N SER A 151 26.92 15.75 -11.50
CA SER A 151 28.22 16.26 -11.04
C SER A 151 29.04 15.13 -10.39
N SER A 152 30.03 15.45 -9.63
CA SER A 152 30.86 14.56 -8.83
C SER A 152 31.03 15.10 -7.41
N ASN A 153 31.55 14.27 -6.50
CA ASN A 153 31.80 14.68 -5.12
C ASN A 153 32.97 15.69 -5.03
N GLU A 154 32.86 16.65 -4.12
CA GLU A 154 33.93 17.56 -3.73
C GLU A 154 34.88 16.90 -2.72
N SER A 155 36.03 17.52 -2.48
CA SER A 155 36.96 17.09 -1.44
C SER A 155 36.29 17.18 -0.05
N ASN A 156 36.46 16.15 0.76
CA ASN A 156 35.94 16.06 2.13
C ASN A 156 34.42 16.21 2.25
N SER A 157 33.68 15.96 1.17
CA SER A 157 32.21 16.07 1.16
C SER A 157 31.47 14.77 1.47
N VAL A 158 32.10 13.60 1.25
CA VAL A 158 31.52 12.28 1.47
C VAL A 158 32.51 11.41 2.28
N LYS A 159 32.07 10.94 3.45
CA LYS A 159 32.87 10.05 4.30
C LYS A 159 33.08 8.69 3.65
N LEU A 160 34.26 8.12 3.82
CA LEU A 160 34.62 6.79 3.36
C LEU A 160 34.52 5.79 4.50
N TYR A 161 33.46 4.97 4.45
CA TYR A 161 33.29 3.81 5.33
C TYR A 161 33.61 2.54 4.56
N GLN A 162 34.24 1.56 5.23
CA GLN A 162 34.58 0.27 4.64
C GLN A 162 34.33 -0.87 5.64
N VAL A 163 34.23 -2.08 5.11
CA VAL A 163 34.16 -3.32 5.89
C VAL A 163 35.58 -3.86 6.03
N SER A 164 36.07 -4.02 7.27
CA SER A 164 37.37 -4.61 7.55
C SER A 164 37.39 -6.12 7.22
N GLU A 165 38.58 -6.73 7.22
CA GLU A 165 38.75 -8.19 7.05
C GLU A 165 38.00 -9.00 8.14
N SER A 166 37.84 -8.44 9.34
CA SER A 166 37.06 -9.04 10.42
C SER A 166 35.54 -8.86 10.25
N GLY A 167 35.10 -8.12 9.21
CA GLY A 167 33.72 -7.80 8.95
C GLY A 167 33.17 -6.59 9.72
N ALA A 168 34.03 -5.83 10.42
CA ALA A 168 33.60 -4.66 11.19
C ALA A 168 33.55 -3.40 10.31
N LEU A 169 32.65 -2.48 10.68
CA LEU A 169 32.58 -1.14 10.09
C LEU A 169 33.76 -0.29 10.54
N VAL A 170 34.44 0.37 9.58
CA VAL A 170 35.57 1.28 9.85
C VAL A 170 35.41 2.55 9.01
N GLU A 171 35.66 3.72 9.61
CA GLU A 171 35.75 5.01 8.91
C GLU A 171 37.20 5.28 8.50
N TYR A 172 37.45 5.52 7.23
CA TYR A 172 38.77 5.79 6.63
C TYR A 172 38.97 7.25 6.19
N GLY A 173 38.14 8.18 6.65
CA GLY A 173 38.14 9.58 6.28
C GLY A 173 37.16 9.89 5.15
N TYR A 174 37.63 10.37 4.01
CA TYR A 174 36.73 10.85 2.94
C TYR A 174 37.11 10.27 1.59
N TYR A 175 36.13 10.16 0.70
CA TYR A 175 36.36 9.88 -0.71
C TYR A 175 37.16 11.00 -1.36
N ALA A 176 38.06 10.64 -2.27
CA ALA A 176 38.79 11.61 -3.08
C ALA A 176 37.83 12.45 -3.93
N ALA A 177 38.16 13.70 -4.18
CA ALA A 177 37.39 14.55 -5.06
C ALA A 177 37.21 13.90 -6.45
N ASN A 178 36.06 14.00 -7.06
CA ASN A 178 35.67 13.45 -8.35
C ASN A 178 35.78 11.90 -8.47
N SER A 179 35.77 11.17 -7.36
CA SER A 179 35.75 9.71 -7.36
C SER A 179 34.34 9.09 -7.33
N LEU A 180 33.34 9.88 -7.04
CA LEU A 180 31.93 9.47 -7.04
C LEU A 180 31.13 10.29 -8.06
N SER A 181 30.20 9.65 -8.76
CA SER A 181 29.17 10.36 -9.51
C SER A 181 28.11 10.90 -8.57
N MET A 182 27.57 12.08 -8.83
CA MET A 182 26.52 12.71 -8.05
C MET A 182 25.36 13.11 -8.95
N LEU A 183 24.16 12.68 -8.58
CA LEU A 183 22.89 13.17 -9.09
C LEU A 183 22.19 13.99 -8.01
N GLU A 184 21.92 15.25 -8.29
CA GLU A 184 21.09 16.11 -7.45
C GLU A 184 19.73 16.32 -8.12
N GLU A 185 18.69 16.03 -7.38
CA GLU A 185 17.30 16.27 -7.75
C GLU A 185 16.75 17.39 -6.87
N THR A 186 16.09 18.38 -7.50
CA THR A 186 15.45 19.49 -6.80
C THR A 186 14.00 19.56 -7.24
N ASP A 187 13.05 19.49 -6.30
CA ASP A 187 11.63 19.58 -6.59
C ASP A 187 11.19 21.02 -6.92
N GLU A 188 9.92 21.22 -7.24
CA GLU A 188 9.34 22.52 -7.60
C GLU A 188 9.44 23.55 -6.46
N ASP A 189 9.54 23.12 -5.21
CA ASP A 189 9.64 23.98 -4.03
C ASP A 189 11.07 24.11 -3.49
N GLY A 190 12.06 23.58 -4.27
CA GLY A 190 13.48 23.75 -3.99
C GLY A 190 14.03 22.73 -2.98
N LYS A 191 13.29 21.67 -2.65
CA LYS A 191 13.76 20.60 -1.77
C LYS A 191 14.75 19.73 -2.53
N THR A 192 15.88 19.40 -1.91
CA THR A 192 17.01 18.74 -2.60
C THR A 192 17.27 17.33 -2.09
N LYS A 193 17.63 16.47 -3.05
CA LYS A 193 18.12 15.12 -2.79
C LYS A 193 19.36 14.88 -3.64
N GLN A 194 20.48 14.49 -3.03
CA GLN A 194 21.72 14.13 -3.71
C GLN A 194 22.01 12.64 -3.53
N THR A 195 22.25 11.94 -4.62
CA THR A 195 22.66 10.54 -4.63
C THR A 195 24.08 10.44 -5.16
N PHE A 196 24.98 9.86 -4.35
CA PHE A 196 26.36 9.62 -4.71
C PHE A 196 26.59 8.14 -4.97
N SER A 197 27.19 7.81 -6.11
CA SER A 197 27.47 6.43 -6.51
C SER A 197 28.94 6.24 -6.86
N ASP A 198 29.46 5.06 -6.54
CA ASP A 198 30.83 4.68 -6.90
C ASP A 198 30.96 4.30 -8.38
N LEU A 199 32.16 3.89 -8.80
CA LEU A 199 32.43 3.49 -10.18
C LEU A 199 31.74 2.19 -10.61
N PHE A 200 31.26 1.39 -9.66
CA PHE A 200 30.49 0.18 -9.90
C PHE A 200 28.98 0.43 -9.96
N GLY A 201 28.55 1.68 -9.71
CA GLY A 201 27.15 2.07 -9.65
C GLY A 201 26.49 1.87 -8.29
N HIS A 202 27.22 1.44 -7.26
CA HIS A 202 26.66 1.30 -5.93
C HIS A 202 26.38 2.68 -5.33
N LYS A 203 25.17 2.88 -4.81
CA LYS A 203 24.81 4.07 -4.04
C LYS A 203 25.56 4.06 -2.71
N VAL A 204 26.50 4.97 -2.50
CA VAL A 204 27.30 5.08 -1.27
C VAL A 204 26.76 6.11 -0.28
N LEU A 205 26.07 7.12 -0.79
CA LEU A 205 25.44 8.15 0.05
C LEU A 205 24.16 8.66 -0.60
N GLU A 206 23.12 8.80 0.19
CA GLU A 206 21.95 9.62 -0.11
C GLU A 206 21.91 10.78 0.89
N ARG A 207 21.99 12.00 0.40
CA ARG A 207 21.92 13.23 1.18
C ARG A 207 20.65 13.98 0.86
N ARG A 208 19.87 14.32 1.88
CA ARG A 208 18.64 15.09 1.73
C ARG A 208 18.76 16.42 2.50
N ASP A 209 18.21 17.47 1.93
CA ASP A 209 18.23 18.83 2.50
C ASP A 209 19.61 19.23 3.05
N GLY A 210 20.64 18.94 2.28
CA GLY A 210 22.03 19.37 2.51
C GLY A 210 22.82 18.59 3.56
N ASN A 211 22.20 17.95 4.56
CA ASN A 211 22.95 17.33 5.67
C ASN A 211 22.31 16.07 6.30
N ASN A 212 21.19 15.60 5.80
CA ASN A 212 20.59 14.33 6.27
C ASN A 212 21.15 13.17 5.47
N ASP A 213 22.26 12.62 5.95
CA ASP A 213 23.11 11.66 5.25
C ASP A 213 22.78 10.22 5.62
N THR A 214 22.44 9.41 4.62
CA THR A 214 22.30 7.94 4.75
C THR A 214 23.42 7.29 3.95
N TYR A 215 24.34 6.57 4.62
CA TYR A 215 25.44 5.86 3.99
C TYR A 215 25.15 4.40 3.76
N TYR A 216 25.59 3.88 2.63
CA TYR A 216 25.49 2.49 2.21
C TYR A 216 26.88 1.90 2.08
N ILE A 217 27.17 0.84 2.81
CA ILE A 217 28.53 0.28 2.90
C ILE A 217 28.47 -1.16 2.43
N TYR A 218 29.31 -1.44 1.46
CA TYR A 218 29.41 -2.74 0.79
C TYR A 218 30.69 -3.47 1.19
N ASP A 219 30.67 -4.81 1.13
CA ASP A 219 31.88 -5.58 1.23
C ASP A 219 32.67 -5.55 -0.12
N ASN A 220 33.86 -6.17 -0.13
CA ASN A 220 34.73 -6.18 -1.29
C ASN A 220 34.22 -6.95 -2.52
N ILE A 221 33.08 -7.61 -2.41
CA ILE A 221 32.36 -8.27 -3.51
C ILE A 221 31.00 -7.64 -3.82
N GLY A 222 30.73 -6.43 -3.29
CA GLY A 222 29.59 -5.61 -3.62
C GLY A 222 28.30 -5.93 -2.87
N ARG A 223 28.32 -6.71 -1.76
CA ARG A 223 27.14 -6.97 -0.95
C ARG A 223 26.95 -5.92 0.13
N LEU A 224 25.72 -5.41 0.30
CA LEU A 224 25.37 -4.41 1.31
C LEU A 224 25.57 -4.99 2.73
N ARG A 225 26.47 -4.41 3.51
CA ARG A 225 26.82 -4.87 4.86
C ARG A 225 26.26 -3.99 5.95
N TYR A 226 26.26 -2.68 5.72
CA TYR A 226 25.76 -1.70 6.66
C TYR A 226 24.99 -0.61 5.94
N VAL A 227 23.94 -0.12 6.58
CA VAL A 227 23.34 1.17 6.24
C VAL A 227 23.32 2.02 7.50
N LEU A 228 23.86 3.23 7.39
CA LEU A 228 23.94 4.19 8.49
C LEU A 228 22.91 5.29 8.25
N SER A 229 21.88 5.32 9.07
CA SER A 229 20.83 6.34 9.00
C SER A 229 21.36 7.74 9.33
N PRO A 230 20.62 8.81 9.04
CA PRO A 230 21.04 10.16 9.40
C PRO A 230 21.40 10.34 10.89
N SER A 231 20.66 9.71 11.81
CA SER A 231 20.94 9.75 13.24
C SER A 231 22.25 9.07 13.63
N TYR A 232 22.76 8.12 12.82
CA TYR A 232 24.08 7.54 13.08
C TYR A 232 25.19 8.58 12.99
N GLN A 233 25.06 9.59 12.13
CA GLN A 233 26.07 10.64 11.99
C GLN A 233 26.17 11.48 13.27
N GLU A 234 25.12 11.55 14.08
CA GLU A 234 25.09 12.26 15.34
C GLU A 234 25.53 11.37 16.54
N TYR A 235 24.98 10.16 16.62
CA TYR A 235 25.14 9.32 17.82
C TYR A 235 26.27 8.29 17.70
N SER A 236 26.70 7.93 16.49
CA SER A 236 27.72 6.89 16.21
C SER A 236 27.44 5.54 16.86
N ASP A 237 26.19 5.23 17.13
CA ASP A 237 25.72 3.97 17.74
C ASP A 237 25.10 3.07 16.68
N LEU A 238 25.87 2.08 16.21
CA LEU A 238 25.43 1.18 15.16
C LEU A 238 24.23 0.30 15.59
N GLN A 239 24.14 -0.07 16.86
CA GLN A 239 23.07 -0.91 17.34
C GLN A 239 21.73 -0.14 17.36
N LYS A 240 21.76 1.16 17.65
CA LYS A 240 20.55 1.99 17.77
C LYS A 240 20.15 2.67 16.46
N CYS A 241 21.10 2.97 15.57
CA CYS A 241 20.89 3.83 14.41
C CYS A 241 21.31 3.20 13.09
N GLY A 242 21.82 1.95 13.08
CA GLY A 242 22.32 1.30 11.88
C GLY A 242 21.64 -0.02 11.55
N TYR A 243 21.66 -0.36 10.28
CA TYR A 243 21.28 -1.67 9.76
C TYR A 243 22.53 -2.49 9.50
N GLU A 244 22.53 -3.77 9.81
CA GLU A 244 23.66 -4.67 9.61
C GLU A 244 23.20 -5.98 8.98
N TYR A 245 23.97 -6.47 7.99
CA TYR A 245 23.72 -7.69 7.24
C TYR A 245 24.93 -8.61 7.22
N ARG A 246 24.72 -9.93 7.29
CA ARG A 246 25.77 -10.93 7.09
C ARG A 246 25.27 -12.01 6.16
N TYR A 247 26.18 -12.44 5.31
CA TYR A 247 25.89 -13.38 4.23
C TYR A 247 26.72 -14.65 4.37
N ASP A 248 26.16 -15.75 3.90
CA ASP A 248 26.91 -17.00 3.76
C ASP A 248 27.82 -16.97 2.49
N LYS A 249 28.50 -18.08 2.25
CA LYS A 249 29.37 -18.23 1.06
C LYS A 249 28.61 -18.22 -0.26
N TYR A 250 27.31 -18.41 -0.23
CA TYR A 250 26.45 -18.38 -1.42
C TYR A 250 25.80 -17.00 -1.64
N GLY A 251 26.07 -16.03 -0.75
CA GLY A 251 25.53 -14.67 -0.82
C GLY A 251 24.15 -14.49 -0.19
N ARG A 252 23.59 -15.53 0.45
CA ARG A 252 22.28 -15.43 1.10
C ARG A 252 22.43 -14.72 2.44
N CYS A 253 21.48 -13.79 2.75
CA CYS A 253 21.45 -13.13 4.03
C CYS A 253 21.06 -14.13 5.13
N VAL A 254 22.02 -14.51 5.98
CA VAL A 254 21.81 -15.46 7.08
C VAL A 254 21.68 -14.80 8.44
N TRP A 255 21.91 -13.50 8.49
CA TRP A 255 21.81 -12.73 9.73
C TRP A 255 21.58 -11.25 9.37
N LYS A 256 20.62 -10.62 10.05
CA LYS A 256 20.38 -9.18 9.94
C LYS A 256 20.00 -8.56 11.26
N ARG A 257 20.24 -7.27 11.42
CA ARG A 257 19.84 -6.47 12.58
C ARG A 257 19.30 -5.13 12.13
N LEU A 258 18.11 -4.79 12.60
CA LEU A 258 17.47 -3.51 12.43
C LEU A 258 17.85 -2.57 13.60
N PRO A 259 17.78 -1.24 13.40
CA PRO A 259 18.06 -0.27 14.47
C PRO A 259 17.21 -0.50 15.72
N GLY A 260 17.85 -0.59 16.88
CA GLY A 260 17.20 -0.79 18.17
C GLY A 260 16.63 -2.19 18.42
N CYS A 261 16.87 -3.13 17.52
CA CYS A 261 16.41 -4.52 17.64
C CYS A 261 17.58 -5.48 17.89
N GLU A 262 17.25 -6.66 18.44
CA GLU A 262 18.12 -7.82 18.38
C GLU A 262 18.12 -8.40 16.96
N TYR A 263 19.15 -9.21 16.66
CA TYR A 263 19.31 -9.76 15.33
C TYR A 263 18.31 -10.88 15.01
N GLN A 264 18.02 -11.06 13.72
CA GLN A 264 17.33 -12.20 13.14
C GLN A 264 18.33 -13.13 12.44
N GLN A 265 18.17 -14.45 12.60
CA GLN A 265 18.94 -15.48 11.90
C GLN A 265 18.04 -16.26 10.95
N MET A 266 18.63 -16.71 9.84
CA MET A 266 17.97 -17.44 8.76
C MET A 266 18.83 -18.61 8.29
N TRP A 267 18.19 -19.75 8.00
CA TRP A 267 18.86 -20.97 7.51
C TRP A 267 18.15 -21.44 6.25
N TYR A 268 18.94 -21.77 5.25
CA TYR A 268 18.47 -22.12 3.92
C TYR A 268 18.86 -23.53 3.54
N ASP A 269 18.06 -24.18 2.71
CA ASP A 269 18.40 -25.46 2.11
C ASP A 269 19.37 -25.31 0.91
N ALA A 270 19.70 -26.45 0.27
CA ALA A 270 20.57 -26.45 -0.92
C ALA A 270 19.93 -25.86 -2.17
N ALA A 271 18.61 -25.64 -2.16
CA ALA A 271 17.85 -25.05 -3.26
C ALA A 271 17.42 -23.61 -2.96
N ASP A 272 18.06 -22.97 -1.94
CA ASP A 272 17.85 -21.60 -1.47
C ASP A 272 16.44 -21.32 -0.88
N ASN A 273 15.73 -22.36 -0.44
CA ASN A 273 14.50 -22.18 0.32
C ASN A 273 14.84 -21.87 1.79
N LEU A 274 14.18 -20.85 2.37
CA LEU A 274 14.29 -20.54 3.79
C LEU A 274 13.71 -21.73 4.60
N MET A 275 14.56 -22.43 5.37
CA MET A 275 14.12 -23.56 6.19
C MET A 275 13.68 -23.13 7.58
N PHE A 276 14.46 -22.22 8.18
CA PHE A 276 14.24 -21.74 9.54
C PHE A 276 14.54 -20.26 9.65
N SER A 277 13.78 -19.59 10.51
CA SER A 277 14.11 -18.26 10.99
C SER A 277 14.00 -18.17 12.50
N GLN A 278 14.75 -17.23 13.09
CA GLN A 278 14.70 -16.95 14.52
C GLN A 278 14.98 -15.48 14.77
N ASP A 279 14.02 -14.74 15.31
CA ASP A 279 14.18 -13.37 15.77
C ASP A 279 14.59 -13.30 17.26
N GLY A 280 14.71 -12.08 17.82
CA GLY A 280 15.16 -11.86 19.19
C GLY A 280 14.21 -12.45 20.23
N GLU A 281 12.89 -12.34 20.05
CA GLU A 281 11.90 -12.87 20.99
C GLU A 281 11.73 -14.40 20.88
N GLN A 282 11.79 -14.93 19.67
CA GLN A 282 11.81 -16.37 19.44
C GLN A 282 13.04 -17.00 20.09
N ARG A 283 14.22 -16.34 20.03
CA ARG A 283 15.45 -16.79 20.67
C ARG A 283 15.32 -16.84 22.19
N LYS A 284 14.74 -15.82 22.83
CA LYS A 284 14.46 -15.82 24.28
C LYS A 284 13.55 -16.97 24.70
N LYS A 285 12.62 -17.38 23.85
CA LYS A 285 11.67 -18.47 24.08
C LYS A 285 12.23 -19.86 23.67
N GLY A 286 13.42 -19.91 23.04
CA GLY A 286 13.98 -21.14 22.49
C GLY A 286 13.19 -21.71 21.32
N LEU A 287 12.50 -20.87 20.56
CA LEU A 287 11.67 -21.23 19.42
C LEU A 287 12.34 -20.85 18.09
N PHE A 288 12.04 -21.62 17.05
CA PHE A 288 12.32 -21.35 15.67
C PHE A 288 11.01 -21.39 14.88
N VAL A 289 10.91 -20.62 13.81
CA VAL A 289 9.89 -20.82 12.79
C VAL A 289 10.49 -21.66 11.68
N PHE A 290 9.80 -22.73 11.27
CA PHE A 290 10.22 -23.59 10.17
C PHE A 290 9.27 -23.46 8.98
N TYR A 291 9.81 -23.70 7.78
CA TYR A 291 9.11 -23.60 6.51
C TYR A 291 9.37 -24.84 5.67
N LEU A 292 8.34 -25.36 5.00
CA LEU A 292 8.43 -26.47 4.06
C LEU A 292 7.80 -26.07 2.72
N TYR A 293 8.37 -26.62 1.65
CA TYR A 293 8.02 -26.31 0.29
C TYR A 293 7.66 -27.59 -0.49
N ASP A 294 6.82 -27.47 -1.50
CA ASP A 294 6.60 -28.53 -2.48
C ASP A 294 7.71 -28.50 -3.58
N LYS A 295 7.60 -29.45 -4.52
CA LYS A 295 8.56 -29.53 -5.65
C LYS A 295 8.51 -28.32 -6.60
N MET A 296 7.44 -27.53 -6.54
CA MET A 296 7.28 -26.28 -7.30
C MET A 296 7.81 -25.08 -6.54
N LYS A 297 8.47 -25.29 -5.39
CA LYS A 297 8.96 -24.26 -4.45
C LYS A 297 7.84 -23.37 -3.85
N ARG A 298 6.59 -23.84 -3.81
CA ARG A 298 5.51 -23.18 -3.11
C ARG A 298 5.57 -23.57 -1.64
N GLU A 299 5.46 -22.58 -0.74
CA GLU A 299 5.36 -22.85 0.70
C GLU A 299 4.10 -23.65 0.99
N VAL A 300 4.25 -24.79 1.64
CA VAL A 300 3.13 -25.69 1.94
C VAL A 300 2.88 -25.82 3.44
N LEU A 301 3.89 -25.54 4.27
CA LEU A 301 3.75 -25.66 5.72
C LEU A 301 4.67 -24.67 6.44
N MET A 302 4.12 -23.98 7.42
CA MET A 302 4.84 -23.12 8.36
C MET A 302 4.44 -23.52 9.78
N GLY A 303 5.42 -23.55 10.67
CA GLY A 303 5.17 -23.88 12.07
C GLY A 303 6.29 -23.42 12.98
N THR A 304 6.12 -23.66 14.29
CA THR A 304 7.16 -23.43 15.29
C THR A 304 7.77 -24.74 15.76
N THR A 305 9.03 -24.69 16.23
CA THR A 305 9.77 -25.82 16.76
C THR A 305 10.75 -25.37 17.84
N THR A 306 11.07 -26.27 18.79
CA THR A 306 12.08 -26.01 19.83
C THR A 306 13.48 -26.51 19.46
N SER A 307 13.64 -27.23 18.35
CA SER A 307 14.93 -27.70 17.86
C SER A 307 14.97 -27.75 16.34
N MET A 308 16.16 -27.70 15.77
CA MET A 308 16.36 -27.76 14.33
C MET A 308 17.70 -28.45 13.99
N ASN A 309 17.79 -29.01 12.78
CA ASN A 309 19.01 -29.53 12.21
C ASN A 309 19.59 -28.54 11.19
N ALA A 310 20.57 -27.74 11.61
CA ALA A 310 21.23 -26.75 10.73
C ALA A 310 21.96 -27.38 9.52
N SER A 311 22.24 -28.69 9.56
CA SER A 311 22.88 -29.40 8.46
C SER A 311 21.88 -30.04 7.48
N CYS A 312 20.57 -29.80 7.64
CA CYS A 312 19.58 -30.24 6.69
C CYS A 312 19.79 -29.54 5.33
N THR A 313 19.69 -30.30 4.26
CA THR A 313 19.93 -29.80 2.90
C THR A 313 18.66 -29.68 2.07
N SER A 314 17.48 -29.99 2.63
CA SER A 314 16.22 -29.93 1.91
C SER A 314 15.05 -29.59 2.82
N ALA A 315 14.35 -28.52 2.47
CA ALA A 315 13.06 -28.12 3.06
C ALA A 315 11.86 -28.62 2.23
N LEU A 316 12.07 -29.53 1.29
CA LEU A 316 11.00 -30.06 0.47
C LEU A 316 10.11 -31.04 1.25
N ALA A 317 8.81 -31.01 0.98
CA ALA A 317 7.81 -31.94 1.51
C ALA A 317 6.95 -32.51 0.37
N THR A 318 6.46 -33.73 0.62
CA THR A 318 5.46 -34.38 -0.27
C THR A 318 4.13 -34.49 0.43
N TYR A 319 3.06 -34.23 -0.32
CA TYR A 319 1.70 -34.44 0.14
C TYR A 319 1.23 -35.88 -0.12
N GLY A 320 0.55 -36.49 0.84
CA GLY A 320 -0.06 -37.79 0.70
C GLY A 320 -1.38 -37.88 1.46
N GLU A 321 -2.45 -38.29 0.79
CA GLU A 321 -3.78 -38.42 1.42
C GLU A 321 -3.81 -39.46 2.52
N GLN A 322 -3.05 -40.58 2.35
CA GLN A 322 -3.02 -41.73 3.27
C GLN A 322 -2.12 -41.49 4.49
N PHE A 323 -1.28 -40.46 4.47
CA PHE A 323 -0.35 -40.18 5.56
C PHE A 323 -0.84 -39.06 6.46
N SER A 324 -0.65 -39.17 7.78
CA SER A 324 -0.91 -38.04 8.70
C SER A 324 -0.02 -36.86 8.37
N GLY A 325 1.24 -37.11 8.02
CA GLY A 325 2.24 -36.09 7.79
C GLY A 325 2.58 -35.28 9.04
N LEU A 326 3.43 -34.30 8.91
CA LEU A 326 3.81 -33.37 9.97
C LEU A 326 2.59 -32.55 10.44
N CYS A 327 2.36 -32.48 11.73
CA CYS A 327 1.21 -31.81 12.34
C CYS A 327 -0.16 -32.24 11.78
N ASN A 328 -0.32 -33.47 11.31
CA ASN A 328 -1.52 -34.02 10.66
C ASN A 328 -1.90 -33.32 9.34
N SER A 329 -1.00 -32.57 8.77
CA SER A 329 -1.24 -31.79 7.54
C SER A 329 -1.28 -32.63 6.25
N GLY A 330 -0.72 -33.85 6.29
CA GLY A 330 -0.50 -34.66 5.09
C GLY A 330 0.83 -34.41 4.40
N TYR A 331 1.57 -33.41 4.81
CA TYR A 331 2.89 -33.14 4.28
C TYR A 331 3.96 -33.89 5.08
N THR A 332 4.80 -34.61 4.37
CA THR A 332 5.95 -35.33 4.95
C THR A 332 7.25 -34.73 4.41
N PRO A 333 8.12 -34.22 5.30
CA PRO A 333 9.42 -33.68 4.90
C PRO A 333 10.28 -34.74 4.21
N LEU A 334 11.04 -34.37 3.18
CA LEU A 334 12.03 -35.23 2.52
C LEU A 334 13.39 -35.17 3.21
N GLY A 335 13.68 -34.05 3.91
CA GLY A 335 14.91 -33.88 4.69
C GLY A 335 14.70 -34.13 6.19
N ASN A 336 15.78 -34.41 6.91
CA ASN A 336 15.78 -34.50 8.36
C ASN A 336 15.94 -33.10 8.98
N LEU A 337 14.83 -32.43 9.26
CA LEU A 337 14.83 -31.09 9.84
C LEU A 337 15.16 -31.07 11.34
N GLY A 338 15.15 -32.20 12.03
CA GLY A 338 15.43 -32.27 13.46
C GLY A 338 14.43 -31.54 14.36
N LEU A 339 13.16 -31.51 13.95
CA LEU A 339 12.10 -30.79 14.65
C LEU A 339 11.80 -31.43 16.02
N GLY A 340 11.51 -30.61 17.02
CA GLY A 340 11.05 -31.01 18.35
C GLY A 340 9.91 -30.09 18.81
N ASN A 341 8.86 -30.70 19.37
CA ASN A 341 7.65 -30.01 19.84
C ASN A 341 7.09 -29.06 18.76
N GLU A 342 6.93 -29.61 17.55
CA GLU A 342 6.43 -28.86 16.41
C GLU A 342 4.97 -28.50 16.59
N GLU A 343 4.65 -27.22 16.30
CA GLU A 343 3.28 -26.70 16.28
C GLU A 343 2.97 -26.05 14.93
N LEU A 344 1.83 -26.43 14.35
CA LEU A 344 1.36 -25.88 13.08
C LEU A 344 0.92 -24.43 13.25
N LEU A 345 1.43 -23.52 12.39
CA LEU A 345 0.89 -22.19 12.17
C LEU A 345 0.01 -22.14 10.91
N SER A 346 0.50 -22.68 9.79
CA SER A 346 -0.28 -22.77 8.56
C SER A 346 0.08 -24.00 7.72
N ALA A 347 -0.93 -24.57 7.03
CA ALA A 347 -0.76 -25.55 5.98
C ALA A 347 -1.54 -25.08 4.73
N LYS A 348 -0.85 -24.92 3.60
CA LYS A 348 -1.41 -24.47 2.34
C LYS A 348 -1.52 -25.65 1.38
N TYR A 349 -2.64 -25.79 0.69
CA TYR A 349 -2.94 -26.86 -0.24
C TYR A 349 -3.17 -26.30 -1.63
N TYR A 350 -2.61 -26.99 -2.62
CA TYR A 350 -2.62 -26.52 -4.00
C TYR A 350 -3.16 -27.61 -4.94
N ASP A 351 -3.61 -27.21 -6.13
CA ASP A 351 -3.93 -28.04 -7.25
C ASP A 351 -5.20 -28.90 -7.14
N CYS A 352 -5.55 -29.38 -5.94
CA CYS A 352 -6.73 -30.23 -5.72
C CYS A 352 -7.33 -30.02 -4.32
N HIS A 353 -8.52 -30.61 -4.09
CA HIS A 353 -9.26 -30.52 -2.82
C HIS A 353 -9.14 -31.76 -1.94
N SER A 354 -8.18 -32.65 -2.20
CA SER A 354 -8.02 -33.91 -1.44
C SER A 354 -7.81 -33.69 0.06
N PHE A 355 -7.26 -32.51 0.46
CA PHE A 355 -7.07 -32.15 1.87
C PHE A 355 -8.40 -32.06 2.65
N LEU A 356 -9.55 -31.89 1.99
CA LEU A 356 -10.87 -31.88 2.64
C LEU A 356 -11.19 -33.24 3.30
N ASN A 357 -10.52 -34.31 2.90
CA ASN A 357 -10.65 -35.63 3.50
C ASN A 357 -9.90 -35.77 4.83
N ARG A 358 -9.03 -34.81 5.20
CA ARG A 358 -8.26 -34.81 6.41
C ARG A 358 -9.13 -34.67 7.66
N GLN A 359 -8.81 -35.47 8.69
CA GLN A 359 -9.54 -35.44 9.96
C GLN A 359 -9.50 -34.05 10.61
N MET A 360 -8.34 -33.33 10.52
CA MET A 360 -8.20 -31.98 11.03
C MET A 360 -9.20 -30.98 10.39
N VAL A 361 -9.54 -31.16 9.10
CA VAL A 361 -10.52 -30.32 8.41
C VAL A 361 -11.95 -30.78 8.71
N LYS A 362 -12.20 -32.11 8.70
CA LYS A 362 -13.52 -32.69 9.03
C LYS A 362 -13.99 -32.37 10.45
N ASN A 363 -13.06 -32.19 11.38
CA ASN A 363 -13.39 -31.85 12.78
C ASN A 363 -13.82 -30.36 12.91
N LEU A 364 -13.56 -29.50 11.93
CA LEU A 364 -13.87 -28.08 12.05
C LEU A 364 -15.32 -27.77 11.74
N THR A 365 -16.01 -28.59 10.95
CA THR A 365 -17.41 -28.34 10.57
C THR A 365 -18.12 -29.62 10.09
N SER A 366 -19.40 -29.70 10.40
CA SER A 366 -20.33 -30.69 9.83
C SER A 366 -20.91 -30.25 8.47
N LYS A 367 -20.68 -28.99 8.06
CA LYS A 367 -21.19 -28.46 6.79
C LYS A 367 -20.43 -29.04 5.60
N SER A 368 -21.14 -29.21 4.49
CA SER A 368 -20.49 -29.65 3.25
C SER A 368 -19.53 -28.58 2.72
N LEU A 369 -18.29 -28.98 2.45
CA LEU A 369 -17.24 -28.17 1.86
C LEU A 369 -17.16 -28.33 0.34
N SER A 370 -18.05 -29.10 -0.29
CA SER A 370 -18.14 -29.19 -1.75
C SER A 370 -18.69 -27.91 -2.35
N ALA A 371 -18.22 -27.54 -3.54
CA ALA A 371 -18.74 -26.40 -4.27
C ALA A 371 -20.24 -26.56 -4.58
N LYS A 372 -21.01 -25.48 -4.44
CA LYS A 372 -22.40 -25.39 -4.91
C LYS A 372 -22.45 -24.94 -6.38
N THR A 373 -21.40 -24.26 -6.86
CA THR A 373 -21.29 -23.80 -8.25
C THR A 373 -21.11 -25.00 -9.17
N SER A 374 -21.98 -25.14 -10.16
CA SER A 374 -21.97 -26.25 -11.13
C SER A 374 -20.88 -26.06 -12.19
N GLY A 375 -20.40 -27.19 -12.76
CA GLY A 375 -19.48 -27.19 -13.91
C GLY A 375 -18.01 -26.95 -13.57
N LEU A 376 -17.63 -26.87 -12.29
CA LEU A 376 -16.24 -26.77 -11.85
C LEU A 376 -15.54 -28.12 -12.00
N GLN A 377 -14.29 -28.08 -12.46
CA GLN A 377 -13.42 -29.24 -12.63
C GLN A 377 -12.16 -29.09 -11.78
N GLU A 378 -11.64 -30.19 -11.22
CA GLU A 378 -10.39 -30.18 -10.46
C GLU A 378 -9.20 -29.62 -11.28
N SER A 379 -9.18 -29.88 -12.58
CA SER A 379 -8.15 -29.36 -13.51
C SER A 379 -8.05 -27.82 -13.54
N TYR A 380 -9.10 -27.10 -13.16
CA TYR A 380 -9.09 -25.63 -13.08
C TYR A 380 -8.27 -25.08 -11.90
N ASN A 381 -7.98 -25.94 -10.92
CA ASN A 381 -7.24 -25.59 -9.73
C ASN A 381 -5.72 -25.76 -9.87
N ILE A 382 -5.23 -26.32 -11.00
CA ILE A 382 -3.79 -26.54 -11.20
C ILE A 382 -3.04 -25.21 -11.17
N GLY A 383 -2.03 -25.12 -10.31
CA GLY A 383 -1.28 -23.89 -10.04
C GLY A 383 -1.87 -22.99 -8.96
N SER A 384 -3.12 -23.20 -8.58
CA SER A 384 -3.84 -22.36 -7.62
C SER A 384 -3.87 -22.96 -6.21
N GLN A 385 -3.93 -22.10 -5.20
CA GLN A 385 -4.16 -22.50 -3.82
C GLN A 385 -5.65 -22.86 -3.63
N THR A 386 -5.92 -24.12 -3.32
CA THR A 386 -7.28 -24.65 -3.11
C THR A 386 -7.75 -24.58 -1.68
N GLY A 387 -6.78 -24.45 -0.75
CA GLY A 387 -7.12 -24.30 0.66
C GLY A 387 -5.95 -23.94 1.54
N ILE A 388 -6.30 -23.52 2.74
CA ILE A 388 -5.37 -23.24 3.82
C ILE A 388 -6.00 -23.64 5.13
N VAL A 389 -5.21 -24.24 6.02
CA VAL A 389 -5.54 -24.42 7.43
C VAL A 389 -4.57 -23.60 8.24
N THR A 390 -5.07 -22.75 9.12
CA THR A 390 -4.25 -21.86 9.97
C THR A 390 -4.63 -22.07 11.43
N ARG A 391 -3.69 -21.81 12.32
CA ARG A 391 -3.91 -21.72 13.76
C ARG A 391 -4.06 -20.25 14.15
N ASN A 392 -5.07 -19.93 14.97
CA ASN A 392 -5.20 -18.60 15.54
C ASN A 392 -4.34 -18.43 16.81
N THR A 393 -4.27 -17.22 17.34
CA THR A 393 -3.48 -16.90 18.54
C THR A 393 -4.02 -17.54 19.83
N ASP A 394 -5.25 -18.05 19.84
CA ASP A 394 -5.83 -18.83 20.95
C ASP A 394 -5.56 -20.34 20.83
N GLY A 395 -4.95 -20.77 19.72
CA GLY A 395 -4.60 -22.16 19.46
C GLY A 395 -5.63 -22.95 18.65
N ASP A 396 -6.74 -22.34 18.24
CA ASP A 396 -7.78 -23.01 17.45
C ASP A 396 -7.38 -23.08 15.97
N LEU A 397 -7.84 -24.14 15.30
CA LEU A 397 -7.68 -24.28 13.86
C LEU A 397 -8.83 -23.60 13.11
N LEU A 398 -8.47 -22.98 11.99
CA LEU A 398 -9.37 -22.41 11.00
C LEU A 398 -9.06 -23.01 9.65
N ALA A 399 -10.03 -23.01 8.73
CA ALA A 399 -9.77 -23.42 7.36
C ALA A 399 -10.44 -22.49 6.37
N SER A 400 -9.80 -22.31 5.22
CA SER A 400 -10.41 -21.70 4.04
C SER A 400 -10.25 -22.63 2.85
N VAL A 401 -11.28 -22.67 1.99
CA VAL A 401 -11.37 -23.49 0.79
C VAL A 401 -11.72 -22.58 -0.37
N SER A 402 -11.07 -22.73 -1.52
CA SER A 402 -11.32 -21.94 -2.71
C SER A 402 -11.49 -22.81 -3.94
N TYR A 403 -12.48 -22.50 -4.77
CA TYR A 403 -12.77 -23.14 -6.04
C TYR A 403 -12.61 -22.14 -7.18
N HIS A 404 -11.97 -22.57 -8.27
CA HIS A 404 -11.59 -21.72 -9.39
C HIS A 404 -12.36 -22.09 -10.67
N ASP A 405 -12.59 -21.09 -11.51
CA ASP A 405 -13.07 -21.32 -12.89
C ASP A 405 -11.89 -21.59 -13.84
N LEU A 406 -12.20 -21.85 -15.12
CA LEU A 406 -11.21 -22.08 -16.18
C LEU A 406 -10.19 -20.94 -16.34
N ARG A 407 -10.52 -19.72 -15.91
CA ARG A 407 -9.66 -18.52 -15.99
C ARG A 407 -8.78 -18.35 -14.74
N GLY A 408 -8.86 -19.30 -13.77
CA GLY A 408 -8.15 -19.22 -12.50
C GLY A 408 -8.77 -18.26 -11.48
N LEU A 409 -10.00 -17.78 -11.72
CA LEU A 409 -10.68 -16.88 -10.78
C LEU A 409 -11.40 -17.66 -9.69
N VAL A 410 -11.34 -17.19 -8.44
CA VAL A 410 -12.06 -17.79 -7.31
C VAL A 410 -13.56 -17.51 -7.48
N VAL A 411 -14.33 -18.52 -7.83
CA VAL A 411 -15.79 -18.42 -8.02
C VAL A 411 -16.59 -18.84 -6.80
N GLU A 412 -15.96 -19.59 -5.90
CA GLU A 412 -16.56 -19.96 -4.62
C GLU A 412 -15.47 -20.09 -3.56
N SER A 413 -15.70 -19.54 -2.39
CA SER A 413 -14.83 -19.70 -1.23
C SER A 413 -15.62 -19.99 0.02
N MET A 414 -14.97 -20.68 0.97
CA MET A 414 -15.56 -21.02 2.27
C MET A 414 -14.55 -20.73 3.36
N GLN A 415 -15.00 -20.11 4.44
CA GLN A 415 -14.22 -19.90 5.65
C GLN A 415 -14.90 -20.64 6.81
N ILE A 416 -14.11 -21.41 7.53
CA ILE A 416 -14.54 -22.19 8.69
C ILE A 416 -13.76 -21.65 9.88
N LYS A 417 -14.47 -21.23 10.91
CA LYS A 417 -13.90 -20.69 12.14
C LYS A 417 -14.48 -21.44 13.34
N PRO A 418 -13.84 -21.35 14.51
CA PRO A 418 -14.41 -21.86 15.76
C PRO A 418 -15.85 -21.38 16.02
N ASP A 419 -16.53 -21.95 17.00
CA ASP A 419 -17.90 -21.59 17.41
C ASP A 419 -18.96 -21.82 16.30
N GLU A 420 -18.79 -22.87 15.50
CA GLU A 420 -19.70 -23.24 14.39
C GLU A 420 -19.91 -22.13 13.35
N VAL A 421 -18.89 -21.30 13.14
CA VAL A 421 -18.93 -20.22 12.17
C VAL A 421 -18.53 -20.73 10.79
N PHE A 422 -19.43 -20.56 9.82
CA PHE A 422 -19.23 -20.94 8.43
C PHE A 422 -19.65 -19.80 7.51
N LEU A 423 -18.72 -19.27 6.73
CA LEU A 423 -19.00 -18.28 5.71
C LEU A 423 -18.72 -18.87 4.33
N ARG A 424 -19.74 -18.89 3.46
CA ARG A 424 -19.61 -19.28 2.05
C ARG A 424 -19.80 -18.01 1.20
N GLN A 425 -18.90 -17.79 0.25
CA GLN A 425 -19.03 -16.73 -0.74
C GLN A 425 -19.04 -17.33 -2.14
N SER A 426 -19.94 -16.85 -3.00
CA SER A 426 -19.97 -17.21 -4.43
C SER A 426 -19.80 -15.92 -5.23
N ILE A 427 -18.96 -15.94 -6.27
CA ILE A 427 -18.60 -14.77 -7.06
C ILE A 427 -18.88 -15.06 -8.53
N LYS A 428 -19.61 -14.16 -9.20
CA LYS A 428 -19.74 -14.15 -10.66
C LYS A 428 -18.93 -12.99 -11.22
N TYR A 429 -18.27 -13.24 -12.33
CA TYR A 429 -17.40 -12.27 -12.98
C TYR A 429 -17.92 -11.86 -14.37
N SER A 430 -17.61 -10.62 -14.76
CA SER A 430 -17.78 -10.11 -16.12
C SER A 430 -16.80 -10.80 -17.08
N PHE A 431 -16.92 -10.44 -18.36
CA PHE A 431 -15.93 -10.82 -19.38
C PHE A 431 -14.52 -10.28 -19.01
N THR A 432 -14.43 -9.09 -18.51
CA THR A 432 -13.21 -8.39 -18.08
C THR A 432 -12.71 -8.79 -16.67
N ARG A 433 -13.21 -9.93 -16.13
CA ARG A 433 -12.82 -10.52 -14.84
C ARG A 433 -13.17 -9.68 -13.60
N LYS A 434 -14.08 -8.69 -13.73
CA LYS A 434 -14.59 -7.91 -12.60
C LYS A 434 -15.77 -8.61 -11.93
N PRO A 435 -15.89 -8.61 -10.59
CA PRO A 435 -17.04 -9.20 -9.92
C PRO A 435 -18.31 -8.42 -10.27
N ILE A 436 -19.34 -9.14 -10.75
CA ILE A 436 -20.68 -8.58 -11.01
C ILE A 436 -21.70 -8.97 -9.93
N GLU A 437 -21.46 -10.07 -9.24
CA GLU A 437 -22.29 -10.54 -8.13
C GLU A 437 -21.39 -11.23 -7.10
N VAL A 438 -21.48 -10.83 -5.84
CA VAL A 438 -20.85 -11.50 -4.70
C VAL A 438 -21.95 -11.86 -3.69
N LYS A 439 -22.18 -13.16 -3.49
CA LYS A 439 -23.12 -13.68 -2.48
C LYS A 439 -22.36 -14.20 -1.29
N ALA A 440 -22.68 -13.70 -0.11
CA ALA A 440 -22.16 -14.17 1.16
C ALA A 440 -23.30 -14.85 1.96
N GLU A 441 -23.10 -16.11 2.29
CA GLU A 441 -23.97 -16.91 3.16
C GLU A 441 -23.22 -17.20 4.46
N LEU A 442 -23.58 -16.51 5.52
CA LEU A 442 -23.00 -16.70 6.85
C LEU A 442 -23.92 -17.57 7.70
N THR A 443 -23.37 -18.62 8.31
CA THR A 443 -24.03 -19.43 9.35
C THR A 443 -23.21 -19.34 10.63
N LYS A 444 -23.89 -19.10 11.77
CA LYS A 444 -23.29 -19.14 13.12
C LYS A 444 -24.32 -19.76 14.06
N GLY A 445 -24.10 -21.00 14.50
CA GLY A 445 -25.13 -21.78 15.19
C GLY A 445 -26.39 -21.92 14.32
N ASP A 446 -27.55 -21.59 14.88
CA ASP A 446 -28.83 -21.61 14.17
C ASP A 446 -29.09 -20.40 13.26
N MET A 447 -28.26 -19.36 13.38
CA MET A 447 -28.44 -18.16 12.57
C MET A 447 -27.88 -18.35 11.17
N THR A 448 -28.66 -18.00 10.14
CA THR A 448 -28.17 -17.87 8.77
C THR A 448 -28.47 -16.46 8.23
N LYS A 449 -27.49 -15.80 7.66
CA LYS A 449 -27.64 -14.47 7.06
C LYS A 449 -27.07 -14.47 5.65
N ASN A 450 -27.86 -13.99 4.71
CA ASN A 450 -27.48 -13.85 3.31
C ASN A 450 -27.34 -12.38 2.94
N VAL A 451 -26.23 -12.03 2.31
CA VAL A 451 -25.99 -10.72 1.72
C VAL A 451 -25.50 -10.90 0.27
N THR A 452 -26.09 -10.14 -0.64
CA THR A 452 -25.66 -10.12 -2.03
C THR A 452 -25.22 -8.71 -2.41
N GLN A 453 -24.02 -8.57 -2.96
CA GLN A 453 -23.52 -7.36 -3.60
C GLN A 453 -23.62 -7.53 -5.12
N LEU A 454 -24.18 -6.55 -5.79
CA LEU A 454 -24.33 -6.51 -7.23
C LEU A 454 -23.60 -5.29 -7.77
N TYR A 455 -22.81 -5.49 -8.84
CA TYR A 455 -22.04 -4.44 -9.48
C TYR A 455 -22.44 -4.34 -10.95
N VAL A 456 -22.68 -3.14 -11.41
CA VAL A 456 -22.91 -2.85 -12.83
C VAL A 456 -21.75 -2.00 -13.33
N TYR A 457 -21.19 -2.40 -14.45
CA TYR A 457 -20.09 -1.70 -15.13
C TYR A 457 -20.57 -1.15 -16.46
N ASN A 458 -20.09 0.03 -16.80
CA ASN A 458 -20.36 0.64 -18.09
C ASN A 458 -19.75 -0.22 -19.22
N PRO A 459 -20.54 -0.64 -20.21
CA PRO A 459 -20.05 -1.53 -21.25
C PRO A 459 -18.99 -0.89 -22.17
N ASN A 460 -18.89 0.45 -22.22
CA ASN A 460 -18.00 1.17 -23.12
C ASN A 460 -16.63 1.51 -22.50
N ASN A 461 -16.52 1.52 -21.17
CA ASN A 461 -15.28 1.89 -20.48
C ASN A 461 -14.95 1.01 -19.26
N ASP A 462 -15.78 0.00 -19.03
CA ASP A 462 -15.62 -0.97 -17.94
C ASP A 462 -15.49 -0.34 -16.52
N LYS A 463 -15.92 0.93 -16.36
CA LYS A 463 -15.96 1.59 -15.05
C LYS A 463 -17.22 1.21 -14.32
N ILE A 464 -17.15 1.16 -12.97
CA ILE A 464 -18.31 0.85 -12.14
C ILE A 464 -19.35 1.97 -12.27
N GLU A 465 -20.60 1.60 -12.53
CA GLU A 465 -21.73 2.52 -12.58
C GLU A 465 -22.58 2.44 -11.31
N THR A 466 -22.84 1.23 -10.82
CA THR A 466 -23.64 1.09 -9.60
C THR A 466 -23.14 -0.06 -8.73
N MET A 467 -23.31 0.13 -7.43
CA MET A 467 -23.18 -0.91 -6.41
C MET A 467 -24.50 -1.03 -5.65
N THR A 468 -25.06 -2.23 -5.64
CA THR A 468 -26.32 -2.53 -4.96
C THR A 468 -26.08 -3.62 -3.92
N ILE A 469 -26.66 -3.46 -2.71
CA ILE A 469 -26.60 -4.45 -1.64
C ILE A 469 -28.01 -4.95 -1.34
N GLN A 470 -28.14 -6.26 -1.30
CA GLN A 470 -29.35 -6.96 -0.89
C GLN A 470 -29.10 -7.71 0.43
N VAL A 471 -29.88 -7.42 1.44
CA VAL A 471 -29.86 -8.10 2.74
C VAL A 471 -31.26 -8.67 2.98
N GLY A 472 -31.41 -9.99 2.87
CA GLY A 472 -32.73 -10.62 2.88
C GLY A 472 -33.63 -10.04 1.77
N ASN A 473 -34.77 -9.45 2.13
CA ASN A 473 -35.73 -8.84 1.18
C ASN A 473 -35.47 -7.33 0.93
N VAL A 474 -34.49 -6.74 1.63
CA VAL A 474 -34.21 -5.30 1.50
C VAL A 474 -33.08 -5.12 0.49
N THR A 475 -33.33 -4.34 -0.55
CA THR A 475 -32.36 -4.01 -1.61
C THR A 475 -32.11 -2.51 -1.65
N ARG A 476 -30.83 -2.10 -1.70
CA ARG A 476 -30.41 -0.68 -1.80
C ARG A 476 -29.29 -0.52 -2.81
N THR A 477 -29.42 0.41 -3.75
CA THR A 477 -28.30 0.89 -4.57
C THR A 477 -27.48 1.86 -3.72
N VAL A 478 -26.43 1.34 -3.08
CA VAL A 478 -25.66 2.11 -2.09
C VAL A 478 -24.76 3.16 -2.72
N ALA A 479 -24.36 2.98 -3.99
CA ALA A 479 -23.60 3.96 -4.74
C ALA A 479 -23.93 3.90 -6.25
N SER A 480 -24.06 5.09 -6.87
CA SER A 480 -24.06 5.27 -8.33
C SER A 480 -22.99 6.29 -8.70
N TYR A 481 -22.07 5.89 -9.56
CA TYR A 481 -20.85 6.62 -9.89
C TYR A 481 -21.01 7.37 -11.22
N SER A 482 -20.45 8.58 -11.32
CA SER A 482 -20.38 9.34 -12.57
C SER A 482 -18.97 9.84 -12.80
N TYR A 483 -18.57 9.86 -14.06
CA TYR A 483 -17.21 10.21 -14.48
C TYR A 483 -17.23 11.37 -15.48
N ASP A 484 -16.18 12.16 -15.53
CA ASP A 484 -15.98 13.18 -16.56
C ASP A 484 -15.47 12.58 -17.88
N ASP A 485 -15.28 13.42 -18.89
CA ASP A 485 -14.91 13.00 -20.24
C ASP A 485 -13.52 12.31 -20.32
N ILE A 486 -12.62 12.58 -19.39
CA ILE A 486 -11.30 11.93 -19.29
C ILE A 486 -11.27 10.81 -18.25
N GLY A 487 -12.43 10.49 -17.66
CA GLY A 487 -12.62 9.31 -16.82
C GLY A 487 -12.35 9.50 -15.34
N ARG A 488 -12.24 10.75 -14.81
CA ARG A 488 -12.15 11.00 -13.37
C ARG A 488 -13.52 10.87 -12.73
N LEU A 489 -13.57 10.38 -11.49
CA LEU A 489 -14.81 10.28 -10.70
C LEU A 489 -15.28 11.68 -10.31
N VAL A 490 -16.47 12.11 -10.76
CA VAL A 490 -17.01 13.43 -10.45
C VAL A 490 -18.18 13.39 -9.48
N SER A 491 -18.89 12.25 -9.35
CA SER A 491 -19.90 12.13 -8.31
C SER A 491 -20.20 10.70 -7.89
N VAL A 492 -20.63 10.55 -6.63
CA VAL A 492 -21.19 9.32 -6.07
C VAL A 492 -22.57 9.66 -5.49
N ASN A 493 -23.63 9.11 -6.07
CA ASN A 493 -25.00 9.26 -5.58
C ASN A 493 -25.35 8.05 -4.69
N ARG A 494 -25.97 8.30 -3.54
CA ARG A 494 -26.35 7.30 -2.55
C ARG A 494 -27.85 7.14 -2.49
N SER A 495 -28.32 5.97 -2.08
CA SER A 495 -29.78 5.74 -1.96
C SER A 495 -30.42 6.52 -0.80
N GLY A 496 -31.73 6.68 -0.89
CA GLY A 496 -32.52 7.40 0.10
C GLY A 496 -32.18 8.88 0.15
N ASN A 497 -32.21 9.45 1.36
CA ASN A 497 -31.91 10.86 1.62
C ASN A 497 -30.43 11.08 2.03
N ALA A 498 -29.55 10.09 1.82
CA ALA A 498 -28.13 10.22 2.14
C ALA A 498 -27.39 11.23 1.25
N GLY A 499 -27.97 11.56 0.08
CA GLY A 499 -27.47 12.60 -0.81
C GLY A 499 -26.34 12.14 -1.73
N SER A 500 -25.71 13.09 -2.42
CA SER A 500 -24.61 12.85 -3.35
C SER A 500 -23.35 13.56 -2.88
N VAL A 501 -22.19 12.98 -3.24
CA VAL A 501 -20.88 13.60 -3.08
C VAL A 501 -20.33 13.93 -4.45
N ARG A 502 -19.78 15.13 -4.62
CA ARG A 502 -19.14 15.60 -5.84
C ARG A 502 -17.66 15.88 -5.59
N TYR A 503 -16.87 15.69 -6.63
CA TYR A 503 -15.41 15.87 -6.63
C TYR A 503 -15.02 16.83 -7.74
N ASP A 504 -14.13 17.77 -7.46
CA ASP A 504 -13.52 18.68 -8.42
C ASP A 504 -12.00 18.60 -8.32
N TYR A 505 -11.31 18.75 -9.47
CA TYR A 505 -9.88 18.53 -9.58
C TYR A 505 -9.21 19.75 -10.21
N ASN A 506 -7.95 19.98 -9.84
CA ASN A 506 -7.13 20.97 -10.52
C ASN A 506 -6.59 20.43 -11.87
N ILE A 507 -5.81 21.23 -12.58
CA ILE A 507 -5.24 20.85 -13.87
C ILE A 507 -4.31 19.62 -13.79
N ARG A 508 -3.65 19.38 -12.65
CA ARG A 508 -2.78 18.22 -12.40
C ARG A 508 -3.53 16.98 -11.89
N ASN A 509 -4.86 17.00 -11.96
CA ASN A 509 -5.76 15.97 -11.43
C ASN A 509 -5.75 15.85 -9.90
N TRP A 510 -5.15 16.80 -9.19
CA TRP A 510 -5.22 16.81 -7.73
C TRP A 510 -6.61 17.22 -7.28
N LEU A 511 -7.12 16.56 -6.26
CA LEU A 511 -8.43 16.86 -5.69
C LEU A 511 -8.43 18.30 -5.13
N LYS A 512 -9.39 19.10 -5.57
CA LYS A 512 -9.54 20.49 -5.16
C LYS A 512 -10.75 20.69 -4.24
N GLU A 513 -11.85 19.99 -4.51
CA GLU A 513 -13.05 20.08 -3.71
C GLU A 513 -13.73 18.71 -3.59
N THR A 514 -14.15 18.37 -2.37
CA THR A 514 -15.17 17.35 -2.09
C THR A 514 -16.38 18.04 -1.52
N LYS A 515 -17.58 17.78 -2.07
CA LYS A 515 -18.79 18.50 -1.69
C LYS A 515 -20.02 17.62 -1.68
N SER A 516 -20.75 17.64 -0.56
CA SER A 516 -22.12 17.17 -0.44
C SER A 516 -22.99 18.25 0.18
N ASP A 517 -24.28 17.94 0.41
CA ASP A 517 -25.21 18.86 1.13
C ASP A 517 -24.82 19.03 2.61
N ARG A 518 -24.01 18.12 3.15
CA ARG A 518 -23.70 18.04 4.58
C ARG A 518 -22.23 18.21 4.90
N PHE A 519 -21.36 18.02 3.91
CA PHE A 519 -19.92 18.13 4.06
C PHE A 519 -19.31 18.81 2.85
N ARG A 520 -18.36 19.69 3.12
CA ARG A 520 -17.53 20.30 2.08
C ARG A 520 -16.09 20.33 2.56
N GLN A 521 -15.16 20.00 1.67
CA GLN A 521 -13.72 20.17 1.87
C GLN A 521 -13.13 20.86 0.65
N ASN A 522 -12.27 21.87 0.87
CA ASN A 522 -11.47 22.51 -0.16
C ASN A 522 -9.99 22.30 0.15
N LEU A 523 -9.21 21.96 -0.87
CA LEU A 523 -7.77 21.79 -0.81
C LEU A 523 -7.12 22.83 -1.71
N TYR A 524 -6.11 23.51 -1.19
CA TYR A 524 -5.35 24.54 -1.88
C TYR A 524 -3.88 24.12 -1.92
N TYR A 525 -3.25 24.30 -3.05
CA TYR A 525 -1.87 23.95 -3.32
C TYR A 525 -1.06 25.23 -3.61
N GLU A 526 -0.89 25.58 -4.87
CA GLU A 526 -0.17 26.77 -5.35
C GLU A 526 -0.97 28.08 -5.27
N SER A 527 -2.26 28.00 -5.01
CA SER A 527 -3.19 29.14 -5.12
C SER A 527 -3.29 30.00 -3.85
N THR A 528 -2.60 29.67 -2.78
CA THR A 528 -2.55 30.47 -1.55
C THR A 528 -1.59 31.66 -1.71
N LYS A 529 -1.91 32.77 -1.02
CA LYS A 529 -1.02 33.95 -1.02
C LYS A 529 0.22 33.73 -0.16
N GLU A 530 0.06 32.98 0.93
CA GLU A 530 1.11 32.64 1.88
C GLU A 530 1.43 31.16 1.71
N ASN A 531 2.71 30.82 1.63
CA ASN A 531 3.23 29.44 1.53
C ASN A 531 2.62 28.59 0.40
N PRO A 532 2.61 29.03 -0.87
CA PRO A 532 2.11 28.21 -1.98
C PRO A 532 3.02 26.99 -2.18
N CYS A 533 2.42 25.81 -2.37
CA CYS A 533 3.11 24.54 -2.63
C CYS A 533 2.90 24.12 -4.08
N PHE A 534 3.98 23.89 -4.81
CA PHE A 534 3.96 23.48 -6.22
C PHE A 534 4.31 22.01 -6.42
N ASN A 535 4.85 21.34 -5.41
CA ASN A 535 5.31 19.95 -5.44
C ASN A 535 4.22 18.93 -5.03
N GLY A 536 2.98 19.38 -4.83
CA GLY A 536 1.85 18.54 -4.46
C GLY A 536 1.51 18.56 -2.97
N ASN A 537 2.32 19.20 -2.13
CA ASN A 537 1.92 19.46 -0.75
C ASN A 537 0.71 20.41 -0.71
N ILE A 538 -0.18 20.17 0.24
CA ILE A 538 -1.35 21.01 0.47
C ILE A 538 -0.94 22.20 1.33
N SER A 539 -1.09 23.42 0.81
CA SER A 539 -0.76 24.65 1.54
C SER A 539 -1.87 25.08 2.50
N ARG A 540 -3.15 24.80 2.14
CA ARG A 540 -4.32 25.07 2.98
C ARG A 540 -5.39 24.03 2.78
N MET A 541 -6.05 23.63 3.84
CA MET A 541 -7.25 22.81 3.83
C MET A 541 -8.37 23.52 4.58
N GLN A 542 -9.58 23.57 3.99
CA GLN A 542 -10.77 24.08 4.66
C GLN A 542 -11.88 23.04 4.59
N TRP A 543 -12.68 22.94 5.66
CA TRP A 543 -13.86 22.07 5.66
C TRP A 543 -15.02 22.66 6.46
N GLN A 544 -16.23 22.21 6.13
CA GLN A 544 -17.47 22.57 6.80
C GLN A 544 -18.33 21.32 6.97
N SER A 545 -18.84 21.09 8.16
CA SER A 545 -19.86 20.06 8.44
C SER A 545 -21.26 20.67 8.48
N GLY A 546 -22.26 19.91 8.02
CA GLY A 546 -23.65 20.39 7.95
C GLY A 546 -24.34 20.52 9.31
N LYS A 547 -23.68 20.21 10.41
CA LYS A 547 -24.27 20.26 11.74
C LYS A 547 -24.21 21.65 12.37
N ASP A 548 -23.09 22.33 12.24
CA ASP A 548 -22.85 23.67 12.81
C ASP A 548 -22.55 24.74 11.77
N HIS A 549 -22.28 24.33 10.53
CA HIS A 549 -21.95 25.21 9.39
C HIS A 549 -20.72 26.12 9.60
N VAL A 550 -19.87 25.82 10.57
CA VAL A 550 -18.63 26.55 10.78
C VAL A 550 -17.61 26.14 9.73
N LEU A 551 -17.09 27.12 8.99
CA LEU A 551 -15.98 26.89 8.04
C LEU A 551 -14.66 26.90 8.84
N ARG A 552 -14.03 25.75 8.94
CA ARG A 552 -12.76 25.51 9.64
C ARG A 552 -11.65 25.29 8.64
N GLY A 553 -10.42 25.47 9.05
CA GLY A 553 -9.29 25.12 8.20
C GLY A 553 -7.96 25.13 8.91
N TYR A 554 -6.96 24.66 8.16
CA TYR A 554 -5.55 24.72 8.51
C TYR A 554 -4.77 25.39 7.40
N ASP A 555 -3.81 26.24 7.76
CA ASP A 555 -2.66 26.62 6.93
C ASP A 555 -1.47 25.76 7.32
N PHE A 556 -0.75 25.23 6.32
CA PHE A 556 0.36 24.30 6.55
C PHE A 556 1.70 24.88 6.10
N THR A 557 2.76 24.55 6.84
CA THR A 557 4.16 24.73 6.42
C THR A 557 4.94 23.43 6.54
N TYR A 558 5.98 23.31 5.71
CA TYR A 558 6.79 22.12 5.61
C TYR A 558 8.27 22.45 5.59
N ASP A 559 9.08 21.61 6.23
CA ASP A 559 10.53 21.75 6.25
C ASP A 559 11.20 21.34 4.92
N GLY A 560 12.53 21.34 4.91
CA GLY A 560 13.33 20.94 3.74
C GLY A 560 13.17 19.48 3.28
N LEU A 561 12.64 18.62 4.15
CA LEU A 561 12.36 17.20 3.86
C LEU A 561 10.87 16.95 3.56
N ASN A 562 10.07 18.00 3.35
CA ASN A 562 8.61 17.93 3.17
C ASN A 562 7.85 17.40 4.40
N ARG A 563 8.44 17.44 5.62
CA ARG A 563 7.77 17.09 6.86
C ARG A 563 6.94 18.28 7.36
N LEU A 564 5.78 18.00 7.96
CA LEU A 564 4.87 19.01 8.51
C LEU A 564 5.51 19.72 9.71
N GLU A 565 5.70 21.04 9.63
CA GLU A 565 6.16 21.86 10.75
C GLU A 565 4.99 22.51 11.47
N GLU A 566 4.11 23.16 10.71
CA GLU A 566 3.06 23.97 11.28
C GLU A 566 1.72 23.67 10.64
N SER A 567 0.70 23.54 11.45
CA SER A 567 -0.69 23.51 11.03
C SER A 567 -1.48 24.52 11.86
N ALA A 568 -1.58 25.71 11.31
CA ALA A 568 -2.25 26.84 11.96
C ALA A 568 -3.76 26.77 11.74
N TYR A 569 -4.51 26.44 12.80
CA TYR A 569 -5.97 26.38 12.75
C TYR A 569 -6.59 27.77 12.72
N GLY A 570 -7.67 27.91 11.94
CA GLY A 570 -8.53 29.08 11.93
C GLY A 570 -9.95 28.76 11.44
N GLU A 571 -10.82 29.73 11.58
CA GLU A 571 -12.23 29.68 11.16
C GLU A 571 -12.57 30.86 10.24
N GLY A 572 -13.59 30.67 9.40
CA GLY A 572 -13.99 31.64 8.37
C GLY A 572 -13.23 31.47 7.05
N ALA A 573 -13.58 32.29 6.05
CA ALA A 573 -13.03 32.15 4.69
C ALA A 573 -11.52 32.43 4.60
N ASP A 574 -11.02 33.31 5.45
CA ASP A 574 -9.60 33.73 5.54
C ASP A 574 -8.86 33.11 6.75
N LEU A 575 -9.52 32.26 7.52
CA LEU A 575 -9.01 31.62 8.75
C LEU A 575 -8.60 32.62 9.82
N SER A 576 -9.22 33.81 9.83
CA SER A 576 -8.88 34.89 10.80
C SER A 576 -9.53 34.74 12.16
N GLN A 577 -10.63 33.96 12.26
CA GLN A 577 -11.35 33.70 13.49
C GLN A 577 -10.89 32.41 14.15
N GLY A 578 -11.15 32.24 15.47
CA GLY A 578 -10.85 31.00 16.17
C GLY A 578 -9.39 30.55 16.07
N LYS A 579 -8.45 31.49 15.85
CA LYS A 579 -7.04 31.18 15.70
C LYS A 579 -6.52 30.35 16.87
N ASN A 580 -5.76 29.32 16.54
CA ASN A 580 -5.17 28.40 17.49
C ASN A 580 -6.18 27.63 18.37
N HIS A 581 -7.44 27.50 17.95
CA HIS A 581 -8.36 26.63 18.69
C HIS A 581 -7.90 25.17 18.69
N TYR A 582 -7.38 24.68 17.53
CA TYR A 582 -6.97 23.30 17.35
C TYR A 582 -5.71 23.19 16.47
N SER A 583 -4.76 24.09 16.65
CA SER A 583 -3.47 24.04 15.94
C SER A 583 -2.61 22.88 16.44
N GLU A 584 -1.76 22.34 15.56
CA GLU A 584 -0.76 21.33 15.88
C GLU A 584 0.56 21.73 15.22
N HIS A 585 1.65 21.83 16.00
CA HIS A 585 2.94 22.32 15.54
C HIS A 585 4.04 21.35 15.96
N VAL A 586 4.87 20.92 15.04
CA VAL A 586 6.10 20.18 15.33
C VAL A 586 7.25 21.19 15.33
N LEU A 587 7.82 21.43 16.50
CA LEU A 587 8.83 22.47 16.69
C LEU A 587 10.23 21.99 16.34
N SER A 588 10.51 20.68 16.44
CA SER A 588 11.78 20.10 16.03
C SER A 588 11.65 18.61 15.71
N TYR A 589 12.51 18.18 14.78
CA TYR A 589 12.72 16.80 14.37
C TYR A 589 14.18 16.41 14.49
N SER A 590 14.44 15.16 14.83
CA SER A 590 15.77 14.56 14.67
C SER A 590 16.13 14.40 13.19
N PRO A 591 17.39 14.13 12.83
CA PRO A 591 17.81 13.96 11.43
C PRO A 591 17.05 12.86 10.67
N ASN A 592 16.65 11.76 11.33
CA ASN A 592 15.88 10.68 10.73
C ASN A 592 14.35 10.83 10.91
N GLY A 593 13.88 11.96 11.39
CA GLY A 593 12.46 12.34 11.44
C GLY A 593 11.72 12.03 12.74
N SER A 594 12.38 11.51 13.80
CA SER A 594 11.71 11.40 15.10
C SER A 594 11.31 12.80 15.60
N ILE A 595 10.07 12.95 16.11
CA ILE A 595 9.57 14.22 16.65
C ILE A 595 10.23 14.44 18.00
N GLU A 596 10.91 15.58 18.16
CA GLU A 596 11.53 15.94 19.45
C GLU A 596 10.66 16.88 20.29
N ARG A 597 9.91 17.76 19.62
CA ARG A 597 8.97 18.67 20.30
C ARG A 597 7.69 18.86 19.48
N LEU A 598 6.55 18.75 20.17
CA LEU A 598 5.22 18.88 19.58
C LEU A 598 4.34 19.75 20.48
N GLN A 599 3.58 20.66 19.87
CA GLN A 599 2.56 21.44 20.58
C GLN A 599 1.20 21.25 19.95
N ARG A 600 0.17 21.10 20.81
CA ARG A 600 -1.23 21.09 20.39
C ARG A 600 -2.02 22.12 21.17
N TYR A 601 -2.95 22.74 20.47
CA TYR A 601 -3.90 23.68 21.03
C TYR A 601 -5.29 23.03 21.02
N GLY A 602 -6.08 23.30 22.06
CA GLY A 602 -7.40 22.72 22.20
C GLY A 602 -8.22 23.46 23.27
N LYS A 603 -9.39 22.91 23.59
CA LYS A 603 -10.26 23.44 24.63
C LYS A 603 -9.76 22.98 25.99
N LYS A 604 -9.47 23.92 26.88
CA LYS A 604 -9.00 23.68 28.26
C LYS A 604 -10.14 23.35 29.23
N ASN A 605 -9.78 22.86 30.43
CA ASN A 605 -10.72 22.52 31.50
C ASN A 605 -11.63 23.67 31.93
N ASN A 606 -11.19 24.91 31.77
CA ASN A 606 -11.96 26.13 32.09
C ASN A 606 -12.87 26.58 30.91
N GLY A 607 -12.90 25.83 29.82
CA GLY A 607 -13.69 26.12 28.62
C GLY A 607 -13.06 27.11 27.64
N THR A 608 -11.89 27.70 27.97
CA THR A 608 -11.13 28.54 27.02
C THR A 608 -10.27 27.69 26.10
N PHE A 609 -9.83 28.25 24.99
CA PHE A 609 -8.86 27.61 24.09
C PHE A 609 -7.43 28.04 24.43
N GLY A 610 -6.49 27.12 24.22
CA GLY A 610 -5.08 27.38 24.45
C GLY A 610 -4.25 26.10 24.31
N LEU A 611 -3.01 26.16 24.73
CA LEU A 611 -2.07 25.03 24.70
C LEU A 611 -2.59 23.91 25.61
N VAL A 612 -2.76 22.71 25.04
CA VAL A 612 -3.20 21.49 25.75
C VAL A 612 -2.10 20.44 25.82
N ASP A 613 -1.19 20.39 24.84
CA ASP A 613 0.04 19.60 24.87
C ASP A 613 1.24 20.50 24.58
N ASP A 614 2.34 20.38 25.36
CA ASP A 614 3.68 20.93 25.09
C ASP A 614 4.71 19.84 25.33
N LEU A 615 4.75 18.89 24.37
CA LEU A 615 5.46 17.65 24.49
C LEU A 615 6.95 17.83 24.17
N THR A 616 7.80 17.22 25.01
CA THR A 616 9.23 17.06 24.76
C THR A 616 9.55 15.57 24.85
N TYR A 617 10.11 15.02 23.76
CA TYR A 617 10.43 13.61 23.62
C TYR A 617 11.90 13.34 23.93
N ALA A 618 12.18 12.33 24.70
CA ALA A 618 13.51 11.78 24.91
C ALA A 618 13.61 10.40 24.25
N TYR A 619 14.68 10.15 23.53
CA TYR A 619 14.88 8.91 22.76
C TYR A 619 16.07 8.10 23.25
N ASN A 620 16.01 6.80 23.00
CA ASN A 620 17.11 5.86 23.02
C ASN A 620 17.30 5.27 21.62
N GLY A 621 18.10 5.93 20.77
CA GLY A 621 18.10 5.68 19.32
C GLY A 621 16.77 6.12 18.70
N ASN A 622 16.05 5.22 18.06
CA ASN A 622 14.73 5.46 17.46
C ASN A 622 13.55 5.19 18.43
N GLN A 623 13.82 4.64 19.60
CA GLN A 623 12.78 4.28 20.57
C GLN A 623 12.53 5.42 21.55
N ILE A 624 11.28 5.81 21.75
CA ILE A 624 10.90 6.79 22.77
C ILE A 624 11.26 6.23 24.15
N LYS A 625 12.00 7.01 24.93
CA LYS A 625 12.36 6.69 26.32
C LYS A 625 11.35 7.28 27.30
N SER A 626 11.02 8.56 27.12
CA SER A 626 10.05 9.29 27.93
C SER A 626 9.50 10.49 27.15
N ILE A 627 8.31 10.97 27.54
CA ILE A 627 7.68 12.17 27.00
C ILE A 627 7.22 13.00 28.19
N SER A 628 7.61 14.26 28.26
CA SER A 628 7.10 15.20 29.26
C SER A 628 6.15 16.20 28.63
N ASP A 629 5.03 16.46 29.30
CA ASP A 629 4.07 17.49 28.93
C ASP A 629 4.08 18.65 29.94
N LYS A 630 4.34 19.85 29.43
CA LYS A 630 4.32 21.07 30.26
C LYS A 630 2.96 21.76 30.32
N ALA A 631 1.99 21.32 29.49
CA ALA A 631 0.69 21.97 29.43
C ALA A 631 -0.29 21.51 30.51
N GLY A 632 -0.13 20.30 31.05
CA GLY A 632 -1.00 19.67 32.04
C GLY A 632 -2.27 19.07 31.46
N SER A 633 -2.74 17.99 32.09
CA SER A 633 -3.78 17.12 31.59
C SER A 633 -5.17 17.76 31.54
N LEU A 634 -5.97 17.38 30.56
CA LEU A 634 -7.39 17.71 30.47
C LEU A 634 -8.23 16.74 31.30
N LEU A 635 -9.28 17.24 31.92
CA LEU A 635 -10.14 16.50 32.85
C LEU A 635 -11.50 16.07 32.24
N TYR A 636 -11.85 16.57 31.04
CA TYR A 636 -13.14 16.24 30.42
C TYR A 636 -13.02 15.29 29.25
N ASP A 637 -14.01 14.41 29.10
CA ASP A 637 -14.12 13.54 27.95
C ASP A 637 -14.46 14.33 26.67
N GLY A 638 -13.98 13.88 25.53
CA GLY A 638 -14.23 14.49 24.23
C GLY A 638 -13.14 15.44 23.75
N SER A 639 -12.05 15.58 24.49
CA SER A 639 -10.81 16.21 24.04
C SER A 639 -9.76 15.18 23.75
N PHE A 640 -9.01 15.44 22.69
CA PHE A 640 -7.76 14.71 22.42
C PHE A 640 -6.64 15.36 23.25
N ASP A 641 -5.92 14.55 24.01
CA ASP A 641 -4.93 15.01 24.98
C ASP A 641 -3.87 13.91 25.18
N PHE A 642 -2.60 14.28 25.17
CA PHE A 642 -1.55 13.39 25.65
C PHE A 642 -1.66 13.34 27.19
N LYS A 643 -1.81 12.15 27.73
CA LYS A 643 -1.89 11.96 29.19
C LYS A 643 -0.51 11.64 29.73
N ASP A 644 0.10 12.61 30.35
CA ASP A 644 1.36 12.46 31.10
C ASP A 644 1.03 11.81 32.46
N GLY A 645 0.94 10.48 32.45
CA GLY A 645 0.52 9.67 33.61
C GLY A 645 1.69 9.18 34.47
N ALA A 646 2.95 9.45 34.05
CA ALA A 646 4.15 9.01 34.72
C ALA A 646 5.26 10.06 34.62
N ASP A 647 6.02 10.22 35.71
CA ASP A 647 7.21 11.09 35.76
C ASP A 647 8.41 10.17 36.10
N ALA A 648 8.90 9.46 35.06
CA ALA A 648 9.99 8.51 35.20
C ALA A 648 11.06 8.69 34.11
N ASP A 649 12.33 8.39 34.46
CA ASP A 649 13.43 8.45 33.47
C ASP A 649 13.18 7.58 32.23
N VAL A 650 12.44 6.47 32.40
CA VAL A 650 12.04 5.54 31.34
C VAL A 650 10.55 5.21 31.50
N GLU A 651 9.75 5.57 30.55
CA GLU A 651 8.29 5.39 30.56
C GLU A 651 7.82 4.33 29.57
N TYR A 652 8.61 4.12 28.52
CA TYR A 652 8.30 3.18 27.43
C TYR A 652 9.35 2.08 27.36
N PHE A 653 8.91 0.84 27.29
CA PHE A 653 9.79 -0.34 27.25
C PHE A 653 9.49 -1.14 25.99
N TYR A 654 10.53 -1.66 25.37
CA TYR A 654 10.46 -2.40 24.12
C TYR A 654 11.06 -3.79 24.28
N ASP A 655 10.57 -4.75 23.49
CA ASP A 655 11.09 -6.09 23.43
C ASP A 655 12.33 -6.20 22.52
N ALA A 656 12.83 -7.42 22.32
CA ALA A 656 14.00 -7.65 21.47
C ALA A 656 13.75 -7.40 19.96
N ASN A 657 12.50 -7.37 19.54
CA ASN A 657 12.09 -7.07 18.17
C ASN A 657 11.71 -5.59 17.97
N GLY A 658 11.88 -4.76 19.02
CA GLY A 658 11.53 -3.34 18.97
C GLY A 658 10.04 -3.05 19.12
N ALA A 659 9.22 -4.02 19.58
CA ALA A 659 7.83 -3.77 19.86
C ALA A 659 7.61 -3.26 21.29
N LEU A 660 6.71 -2.27 21.45
CA LEU A 660 6.37 -1.68 22.74
C LEU A 660 5.73 -2.74 23.65
N VAL A 661 6.27 -2.95 24.85
CA VAL A 661 5.75 -3.93 25.81
C VAL A 661 5.20 -3.28 27.08
N LYS A 662 5.48 -2.00 27.33
CA LYS A 662 4.98 -1.28 28.48
C LYS A 662 4.91 0.23 28.18
N ASP A 663 3.84 0.88 28.65
CA ASP A 663 3.60 2.31 28.53
C ASP A 663 3.05 2.82 29.85
N LEU A 664 3.89 3.54 30.61
CA LEU A 664 3.54 4.02 31.94
C LEU A 664 2.51 5.15 31.89
N ASN A 665 2.56 5.98 30.84
CA ASN A 665 1.64 7.11 30.69
C ASN A 665 0.20 6.66 30.46
N LYS A 666 0.00 5.59 29.68
CA LYS A 666 -1.33 4.96 29.48
C LYS A 666 -1.69 3.94 30.58
N GLY A 667 -0.83 3.77 31.61
CA GLY A 667 -1.03 2.77 32.65
C GLY A 667 -1.00 1.32 32.11
N ILE A 668 -0.29 1.07 31.01
CA ILE A 668 -0.12 -0.25 30.43
C ILE A 668 1.03 -0.95 31.13
N SER A 669 0.72 -2.03 31.88
CA SER A 669 1.71 -2.82 32.62
C SER A 669 2.41 -3.87 31.76
N ASN A 670 1.73 -4.39 30.73
CA ASN A 670 2.29 -5.41 29.84
C ASN A 670 1.57 -5.44 28.50
N ILE A 671 2.33 -5.61 27.40
CA ILE A 671 1.82 -5.93 26.07
C ILE A 671 2.47 -7.22 25.62
N GLU A 672 1.65 -8.17 25.16
CA GLU A 672 2.08 -9.46 24.67
C GLU A 672 1.88 -9.57 23.17
N TYR A 673 2.87 -10.14 22.49
CA TYR A 673 2.81 -10.46 21.07
C TYR A 673 2.89 -11.97 20.85
N ASP A 674 2.28 -12.45 19.77
CA ASP A 674 2.41 -13.84 19.35
C ASP A 674 3.79 -14.12 18.72
N VAL A 675 4.02 -15.34 18.24
CA VAL A 675 5.30 -15.75 17.62
C VAL A 675 5.56 -15.05 16.27
N LEU A 676 4.51 -14.52 15.62
CA LEU A 676 4.59 -13.78 14.35
C LEU A 676 4.62 -12.26 14.56
N GLY A 677 4.63 -11.78 15.81
CA GLY A 677 4.66 -10.36 16.17
C GLY A 677 3.31 -9.66 16.09
N ASN A 678 2.18 -10.38 16.03
CA ASN A 678 0.84 -9.79 16.15
C ASN A 678 0.53 -9.47 17.61
N LEU A 679 -0.15 -8.33 17.83
CA LEU A 679 -0.55 -7.89 19.17
C LEU A 679 -1.58 -8.86 19.77
N LYS A 680 -1.25 -9.52 20.88
CA LYS A 680 -2.09 -10.54 21.50
C LYS A 680 -2.91 -10.02 22.67
N CYS A 681 -2.28 -9.31 23.61
CA CYS A 681 -2.93 -8.85 24.83
C CYS A 681 -2.27 -7.59 25.37
N ILE A 682 -3.08 -6.61 25.75
CA ILE A 682 -2.68 -5.43 26.53
C ILE A 682 -3.26 -5.58 27.93
N THR A 683 -2.43 -5.47 28.95
CA THR A 683 -2.83 -5.50 30.36
C THR A 683 -2.56 -4.13 31.00
N PHE A 684 -3.58 -3.55 31.61
CA PHE A 684 -3.50 -2.27 32.29
C PHE A 684 -3.25 -2.43 33.80
N ASN A 685 -2.73 -1.39 34.45
CA ASN A 685 -2.42 -1.36 35.89
C ASN A 685 -3.64 -1.67 36.79
N ASN A 686 -4.84 -1.33 36.34
CA ASN A 686 -6.10 -1.61 37.04
C ASN A 686 -6.58 -3.06 36.86
N GLY A 687 -5.81 -3.92 36.15
CA GLY A 687 -6.15 -5.30 35.87
C GLY A 687 -7.05 -5.51 34.64
N PHE A 688 -7.52 -4.46 33.99
CA PHE A 688 -8.29 -4.56 32.74
C PHE A 688 -7.40 -5.06 31.61
N LYS A 689 -8.03 -5.69 30.62
CA LYS A 689 -7.31 -6.24 29.46
C LYS A 689 -8.04 -5.97 28.16
N THR A 690 -7.25 -5.73 27.11
CA THR A 690 -7.70 -5.82 25.72
C THR A 690 -6.97 -6.97 25.04
N LYS A 691 -7.71 -7.93 24.51
CA LYS A 691 -7.18 -9.12 23.84
C LYS A 691 -7.55 -9.10 22.37
N TYR A 692 -6.64 -9.53 21.53
CA TYR A 692 -6.82 -9.65 20.09
C TYR A 692 -6.53 -11.08 19.65
N VAL A 693 -7.35 -11.60 18.74
CA VAL A 693 -7.16 -12.91 18.14
C VAL A 693 -6.90 -12.71 16.66
N TYR A 694 -5.78 -13.25 16.18
CA TYR A 694 -5.39 -13.22 14.77
C TYR A 694 -5.24 -14.64 14.22
N ASP A 695 -5.42 -14.80 12.91
CA ASP A 695 -4.97 -16.00 12.20
C ASP A 695 -3.47 -15.87 11.84
N ALA A 696 -2.89 -16.95 11.30
CA ALA A 696 -1.47 -16.97 10.92
C ALA A 696 -1.12 -16.03 9.72
N ALA A 697 -2.11 -15.47 9.05
CA ALA A 697 -1.92 -14.45 8.01
C ALA A 697 -1.99 -13.02 8.56
N GLY A 698 -2.19 -12.85 9.89
CA GLY A 698 -2.31 -11.56 10.54
C GLY A 698 -3.70 -10.92 10.44
N ASN A 699 -4.72 -11.64 9.97
CA ASN A 699 -6.09 -11.12 9.95
C ASN A 699 -6.69 -11.14 11.36
N LYS A 700 -7.19 -9.99 11.82
CA LYS A 700 -7.89 -9.87 13.10
C LYS A 700 -9.24 -10.57 13.04
N LEU A 701 -9.46 -11.51 13.98
CA LEU A 701 -10.67 -12.34 14.09
C LEU A 701 -11.57 -11.88 15.24
N ARG A 702 -10.97 -11.41 16.34
CA ARG A 702 -11.70 -11.01 17.55
C ARG A 702 -10.94 -9.93 18.31
N THR A 703 -11.69 -9.00 18.90
CA THR A 703 -11.22 -8.09 19.97
C THR A 703 -12.09 -8.31 21.20
N THR A 704 -11.46 -8.44 22.38
CA THR A 704 -12.16 -8.62 23.66
C THR A 704 -11.64 -7.57 24.65
N HIS A 705 -12.52 -6.75 25.19
CA HIS A 705 -12.24 -5.81 26.28
C HIS A 705 -12.75 -6.39 27.58
N GLU A 706 -11.83 -6.74 28.48
CA GLU A 706 -12.13 -7.27 29.80
C GLU A 706 -12.03 -6.17 30.86
N SER A 707 -13.16 -5.90 31.51
CA SER A 707 -13.30 -5.00 32.68
C SER A 707 -14.26 -5.64 33.66
N ALA A 708 -15.06 -4.87 34.41
CA ALA A 708 -16.19 -5.40 35.19
C ALA A 708 -17.22 -6.13 34.29
N LEU A 709 -17.32 -5.73 33.02
CA LEU A 709 -18.09 -6.39 31.97
C LEU A 709 -17.15 -6.72 30.81
N THR A 710 -17.34 -7.87 30.20
CA THR A 710 -16.57 -8.26 29.00
C THR A 710 -17.37 -7.89 27.75
N ASN A 711 -16.74 -7.16 26.85
CA ASN A 711 -17.28 -6.82 25.53
C ASN A 711 -16.44 -7.51 24.45
N THR A 712 -17.10 -8.18 23.52
CA THR A 712 -16.45 -8.92 22.44
C THR A 712 -16.90 -8.41 21.08
N THR A 713 -15.95 -8.24 20.16
CA THR A 713 -16.22 -7.95 18.75
C THR A 713 -15.58 -9.04 17.89
N ASP A 714 -16.40 -9.78 17.11
CA ASP A 714 -15.93 -10.79 16.16
C ASP A 714 -16.01 -10.24 14.72
N TYR A 715 -15.00 -10.59 13.91
CA TYR A 715 -14.89 -10.21 12.51
C TYR A 715 -14.92 -11.47 11.62
N ILE A 716 -15.91 -11.54 10.73
CA ILE A 716 -16.13 -12.70 9.86
C ILE A 716 -16.37 -12.18 8.43
N GLY A 717 -15.31 -12.05 7.65
CA GLY A 717 -15.38 -11.31 6.41
C GLY A 717 -15.89 -9.88 6.68
N ASN A 718 -16.92 -9.44 5.96
CA ASN A 718 -17.54 -8.13 6.17
C ASN A 718 -18.58 -8.09 7.31
N PHE A 719 -18.84 -9.21 7.97
CA PHE A 719 -19.76 -9.28 9.11
C PHE A 719 -19.06 -8.97 10.42
N VAL A 720 -19.63 -8.08 11.21
CA VAL A 720 -19.16 -7.70 12.54
C VAL A 720 -20.21 -8.09 13.58
N PHE A 721 -19.80 -8.85 14.57
CA PHE A 721 -20.64 -9.25 15.72
C PHE A 721 -20.18 -8.48 16.95
N LYS A 722 -21.13 -8.05 17.77
CA LYS A 722 -20.88 -7.49 19.10
C LYS A 722 -21.56 -8.38 20.14
N ASP A 723 -20.78 -8.89 21.09
CA ASP A 723 -21.25 -9.78 22.17
C ASP A 723 -22.08 -10.96 21.64
N GLY A 724 -21.56 -11.60 20.58
CA GLY A 724 -22.18 -12.75 19.92
C GLY A 724 -23.37 -12.46 19.01
N LYS A 725 -23.85 -11.21 18.94
CA LYS A 725 -24.96 -10.79 18.08
C LYS A 725 -24.47 -10.09 16.81
N LEU A 726 -25.09 -10.41 15.67
CA LEU A 726 -24.78 -9.70 14.41
C LEU A 726 -25.12 -8.22 14.56
N SER A 727 -24.12 -7.36 14.41
CA SER A 727 -24.23 -5.91 14.59
C SER A 727 -24.18 -5.16 13.28
N LYS A 728 -23.21 -5.50 12.41
CA LYS A 728 -22.97 -4.73 11.16
C LYS A 728 -22.55 -5.65 10.02
N TYR A 729 -22.79 -5.17 8.81
CA TYR A 729 -22.16 -5.64 7.57
C TYR A 729 -21.46 -4.47 6.91
N LEU A 730 -20.15 -4.57 6.69
CA LEU A 730 -19.32 -3.50 6.12
C LEU A 730 -19.37 -3.55 4.59
N PHE A 731 -19.38 -2.39 3.94
CA PHE A 731 -19.25 -2.26 2.49
C PHE A 731 -18.46 -1.00 2.16
N ASP A 732 -17.99 -0.89 0.93
CA ASP A 732 -17.26 0.30 0.52
C ASP A 732 -18.17 1.55 0.59
N GLY A 733 -17.70 2.57 1.31
CA GLY A 733 -18.44 3.81 1.54
C GLY A 733 -19.40 3.79 2.71
N GLY A 734 -19.52 2.69 3.50
CA GLY A 734 -20.43 2.66 4.65
C GLY A 734 -20.60 1.30 5.32
N TYR A 735 -21.71 1.13 6.01
CA TYR A 735 -22.10 -0.13 6.64
C TYR A 735 -23.62 -0.26 6.73
N CYS A 736 -24.08 -1.49 6.91
CA CYS A 736 -25.46 -1.81 7.26
C CYS A 736 -25.48 -2.28 8.72
N SER A 737 -26.25 -1.62 9.59
CA SER A 737 -26.51 -2.07 10.97
C SER A 737 -27.74 -2.95 11.04
N PHE A 738 -27.81 -3.80 12.05
CA PHE A 738 -28.95 -4.68 12.30
C PHE A 738 -29.59 -4.37 13.65
N ASP A 739 -30.93 -4.20 13.66
CA ASP A 739 -31.70 -4.08 14.90
C ASP A 739 -31.85 -5.46 15.58
N ASN A 740 -32.52 -5.50 16.73
CA ASN A 740 -32.84 -6.74 17.45
C ASN A 740 -33.69 -7.75 16.64
N ASN A 741 -34.44 -7.28 15.66
CA ASN A 741 -35.24 -8.09 14.74
C ASN A 741 -34.47 -8.43 13.44
N GLN A 742 -33.19 -8.09 13.39
CA GLN A 742 -32.31 -8.28 12.23
C GLN A 742 -32.73 -7.49 10.98
N ASN A 743 -33.47 -6.37 11.13
CA ASN A 743 -33.76 -5.46 10.04
C ASN A 743 -32.53 -4.59 9.73
N PRO A 744 -32.19 -4.40 8.45
CA PRO A 744 -31.05 -3.60 8.06
C PRO A 744 -31.38 -2.10 8.02
N THR A 745 -30.44 -1.25 8.47
CA THR A 745 -30.39 0.19 8.24
C THR A 745 -29.05 0.55 7.62
N PHE A 746 -29.05 1.33 6.54
CA PHE A 746 -27.84 1.69 5.81
C PHE A 746 -27.28 3.03 6.29
N HIS A 747 -25.94 3.06 6.47
CA HIS A 747 -25.17 4.20 6.93
C HIS A 747 -24.04 4.48 5.95
N TYR A 748 -23.79 5.73 5.65
CA TYR A 748 -22.83 6.19 4.66
C TYR A 748 -21.77 7.09 5.29
N TYR A 749 -20.54 6.96 4.83
CA TYR A 749 -19.43 7.80 5.24
C TYR A 749 -19.27 9.01 4.33
N GLU A 750 -19.17 10.20 4.92
CA GLU A 750 -18.59 11.36 4.29
C GLU A 750 -17.11 11.38 4.64
N LYS A 751 -16.25 11.20 3.64
CA LYS A 751 -14.80 11.07 3.82
C LYS A 751 -14.09 12.32 3.33
N ASP A 752 -12.93 12.63 3.94
CA ASP A 752 -12.00 13.60 3.40
C ASP A 752 -11.10 12.96 2.32
N HIS A 753 -10.16 13.74 1.80
CA HIS A 753 -9.23 13.34 0.74
C HIS A 753 -8.32 12.16 1.13
N LEU A 754 -8.03 11.95 2.41
CA LEU A 754 -7.26 10.81 2.93
C LEU A 754 -8.12 9.58 3.21
N GLY A 755 -9.45 9.70 3.11
CA GLY A 755 -10.39 8.64 3.48
C GLY A 755 -10.82 8.66 4.94
N SER A 756 -10.45 9.69 5.73
CA SER A 756 -10.90 9.82 7.11
C SER A 756 -12.41 10.08 7.17
N VAL A 757 -13.12 9.37 8.04
CA VAL A 757 -14.57 9.51 8.19
C VAL A 757 -14.87 10.82 8.91
N ARG A 758 -15.31 11.84 8.16
CA ARG A 758 -15.70 13.15 8.68
C ARG A 758 -17.12 13.17 9.22
N MET A 759 -18.01 12.41 8.58
CA MET A 759 -19.39 12.27 9.04
C MET A 759 -19.95 10.88 8.74
N VAL A 760 -20.90 10.46 9.55
CA VAL A 760 -21.76 9.30 9.29
C VAL A 760 -23.19 9.79 9.11
N VAL A 761 -23.80 9.40 7.99
CA VAL A 761 -25.17 9.77 7.63
C VAL A 761 -25.95 8.50 7.34
N ASN A 762 -27.15 8.34 7.92
CA ASN A 762 -28.00 7.19 7.61
C ASN A 762 -28.81 7.39 6.32
N GLU A 763 -29.47 6.33 5.86
CA GLU A 763 -30.28 6.35 4.62
C GLU A 763 -31.44 7.35 4.67
N ASN A 764 -31.89 7.82 5.86
CA ASN A 764 -32.87 8.86 6.03
C ASN A 764 -32.32 10.28 5.96
N GLY A 765 -30.98 10.41 5.82
CA GLY A 765 -30.29 11.70 5.76
C GLY A 765 -29.97 12.31 7.13
N THR A 766 -30.11 11.55 8.22
CA THR A 766 -29.77 12.01 9.56
C THR A 766 -28.27 11.91 9.79
N ILE A 767 -27.65 12.99 10.26
CA ILE A 767 -26.25 13.00 10.68
C ILE A 767 -26.16 12.32 12.06
N GLU A 768 -25.43 11.23 12.14
CA GLU A 768 -25.29 10.41 13.35
C GLU A 768 -23.95 10.67 14.07
N GLN A 769 -22.92 11.03 13.32
CA GLN A 769 -21.58 11.30 13.86
C GLN A 769 -20.90 12.39 13.03
N VAL A 770 -20.11 13.26 13.68
CA VAL A 770 -19.21 14.23 13.06
C VAL A 770 -17.85 14.09 13.71
N ASN A 771 -16.79 13.98 12.93
CA ASN A 771 -15.42 13.87 13.41
C ASN A 771 -14.56 15.01 12.86
N HIS A 772 -13.77 15.60 13.73
CA HIS A 772 -12.69 16.52 13.37
C HIS A 772 -11.36 15.93 13.82
N TYR A 773 -10.30 16.18 13.05
CA TYR A 773 -9.00 15.60 13.32
C TYR A 773 -7.91 16.66 13.31
N TYR A 774 -6.97 16.55 14.24
CA TYR A 774 -5.67 17.14 14.08
C TYR A 774 -4.95 16.50 12.87
N PRO A 775 -3.97 17.16 12.29
CA PRO A 775 -3.21 16.62 11.15
C PRO A 775 -2.71 15.20 11.34
N PHE A 776 -2.16 14.87 12.51
CA PHE A 776 -1.69 13.53 12.83
C PHE A 776 -2.78 12.57 13.34
N GLY A 777 -4.05 12.91 13.18
CA GLY A 777 -5.16 11.99 13.39
C GLY A 777 -5.80 12.00 14.77
N GLY A 778 -5.35 12.85 15.69
CA GLY A 778 -6.03 13.05 16.98
C GLY A 778 -7.46 13.55 16.76
N VAL A 779 -8.46 12.93 17.39
CA VAL A 779 -9.88 13.31 17.25
C VAL A 779 -10.18 14.46 18.19
N TYR A 780 -10.87 15.51 17.72
CA TYR A 780 -11.34 16.60 18.56
C TYR A 780 -12.79 17.01 18.27
N GLY A 781 -13.40 17.77 19.19
CA GLY A 781 -14.76 18.25 19.12
C GLY A 781 -15.76 17.36 19.91
N ASP A 782 -16.69 18.00 20.62
CA ASP A 782 -17.53 17.40 21.67
C ASP A 782 -18.43 16.23 21.23
N LEU A 783 -18.63 16.03 19.93
CA LEU A 783 -19.52 15.00 19.37
C LEU A 783 -18.76 13.89 18.63
N SER A 784 -17.45 14.01 18.49
CA SER A 784 -16.64 13.09 17.71
C SER A 784 -15.97 12.03 18.57
N TYR A 785 -15.74 12.33 19.82
CA TYR A 785 -15.09 11.44 20.77
C TYR A 785 -16.12 10.50 21.39
N ASN A 786 -15.80 9.24 21.62
CA ASN A 786 -16.63 8.24 22.31
C ASN A 786 -17.95 7.82 21.63
N SER A 787 -18.17 8.08 20.35
CA SER A 787 -19.24 7.40 19.65
C SER A 787 -18.89 5.92 19.49
N GLU A 788 -19.30 5.07 20.42
CA GLU A 788 -19.18 3.61 20.32
C GLU A 788 -19.89 3.03 19.09
N TYR A 789 -20.72 3.82 18.46
CA TYR A 789 -21.56 3.42 17.35
C TYR A 789 -20.73 3.12 16.10
N GLN A 790 -19.70 3.93 15.86
CA GLN A 790 -18.86 3.82 14.68
C GLN A 790 -17.39 4.10 15.06
N ARG A 791 -16.57 3.05 14.98
CA ARG A 791 -15.17 3.09 15.37
C ARG A 791 -14.21 3.47 14.23
N ASN A 792 -14.63 3.27 12.96
CA ASN A 792 -13.79 3.65 11.82
C ASN A 792 -13.73 5.17 11.69
N LYS A 793 -12.59 5.78 11.96
CA LYS A 793 -12.39 7.24 12.04
C LYS A 793 -11.30 7.72 11.10
N TYR A 794 -10.13 8.09 11.62
CA TYR A 794 -9.00 8.60 10.85
C TYR A 794 -8.54 7.58 9.82
N ILE A 795 -8.43 7.99 8.55
CA ILE A 795 -8.12 7.14 7.37
C ILE A 795 -9.03 5.90 7.28
N GLY A 796 -10.25 5.98 7.82
CA GLY A 796 -11.17 4.84 7.88
C GLY A 796 -10.74 3.71 8.83
N LYS A 797 -9.71 3.90 9.66
CA LYS A 797 -9.19 2.87 10.57
C LYS A 797 -10.01 2.77 11.85
N GLU A 798 -10.06 1.54 12.40
CA GLU A 798 -10.76 1.28 13.65
C GLU A 798 -10.02 1.92 14.82
N PHE A 799 -10.71 2.78 15.55
CA PHE A 799 -10.22 3.48 16.74
C PHE A 799 -10.60 2.69 17.99
N ASP A 800 -9.61 2.22 18.72
CA ASP A 800 -9.80 1.56 20.02
C ASP A 800 -9.48 2.51 21.15
N HIS A 801 -10.53 3.06 21.77
CA HIS A 801 -10.43 3.99 22.89
C HIS A 801 -10.67 3.33 24.26
N MET A 802 -10.97 2.01 24.26
CA MET A 802 -11.26 1.31 25.50
C MET A 802 -10.08 1.33 26.45
N HIS A 803 -10.39 1.51 27.74
CA HIS A 803 -9.40 1.62 28.81
C HIS A 803 -8.40 2.78 28.67
N GLY A 804 -8.70 3.77 27.79
CA GLY A 804 -7.79 4.90 27.52
C GLY A 804 -6.66 4.55 26.56
N LEU A 805 -6.82 3.51 25.74
CA LEU A 805 -5.81 3.08 24.78
C LEU A 805 -5.62 4.11 23.66
N ASP A 806 -6.69 4.55 23.02
CA ASP A 806 -6.71 5.59 21.98
C ASP A 806 -5.79 5.30 20.79
N TRP A 807 -5.78 4.06 20.32
CA TRP A 807 -4.98 3.61 19.17
C TRP A 807 -5.83 3.34 17.94
N TYR A 808 -5.25 3.56 16.77
CA TYR A 808 -5.81 3.16 15.48
C TYR A 808 -5.21 1.82 15.03
N ASP A 809 -6.06 0.88 14.65
CA ASP A 809 -5.67 -0.41 14.09
C ASP A 809 -5.50 -0.31 12.57
N HIS A 810 -4.25 -0.38 12.11
CA HIS A 810 -3.92 -0.38 10.68
C HIS A 810 -3.65 -1.81 10.14
N GLY A 811 -3.88 -2.84 10.94
CA GLY A 811 -3.61 -4.22 10.60
C GLY A 811 -2.23 -4.68 11.08
N ALA A 812 -1.17 -4.40 10.33
CA ALA A 812 0.18 -4.82 10.72
C ALA A 812 0.70 -4.13 11.98
N ARG A 813 0.30 -2.87 12.24
CA ARG A 813 0.72 -2.07 13.40
C ARG A 813 -0.44 -1.29 13.99
N MET A 814 -0.29 -0.91 15.27
CA MET A 814 -1.18 0.04 15.96
C MET A 814 -0.54 1.43 15.96
N TYR A 815 -1.31 2.44 15.61
CA TYR A 815 -0.88 3.83 15.58
C TYR A 815 -1.40 4.60 16.77
N ASP A 816 -0.50 5.26 17.51
CA ASP A 816 -0.82 6.15 18.63
C ASP A 816 -0.73 7.61 18.18
N ALA A 817 -1.86 8.21 17.87
CA ALA A 817 -1.92 9.61 17.41
C ALA A 817 -1.51 10.63 18.50
N ALA A 818 -1.58 10.26 19.78
CA ALA A 818 -1.13 11.15 20.87
C ALA A 818 0.38 11.33 20.87
N LYS A 819 1.11 10.27 20.57
CA LYS A 819 2.57 10.25 20.46
C LYS A 819 3.09 10.39 19.03
N VAL A 820 2.22 10.29 18.04
CA VAL A 820 2.54 10.30 16.59
C VAL A 820 3.53 9.20 16.20
N VAL A 821 3.36 7.99 16.73
CA VAL A 821 4.26 6.86 16.46
C VAL A 821 3.52 5.54 16.34
N TRP A 822 4.16 4.59 15.67
CA TRP A 822 3.75 3.19 15.68
C TRP A 822 4.21 2.47 16.95
N ASN A 823 3.48 1.41 17.33
CA ASN A 823 3.79 0.60 18.50
C ASN A 823 4.97 -0.37 18.30
N LYS A 824 5.44 -0.56 17.08
CA LYS A 824 6.58 -1.42 16.73
C LYS A 824 7.28 -0.97 15.45
N VAL A 825 8.50 -1.47 15.24
CA VAL A 825 9.30 -1.27 14.02
C VAL A 825 8.51 -1.70 12.79
N ASP A 826 8.64 -0.91 11.73
CA ASP A 826 8.09 -1.27 10.43
C ASP A 826 8.78 -2.53 9.88
N PRO A 827 8.04 -3.60 9.58
CA PRO A 827 8.59 -4.76 8.89
C PRO A 827 9.26 -4.43 7.55
N LEU A 828 8.89 -3.30 6.92
CA LEU A 828 9.45 -2.80 5.66
C LEU A 828 10.46 -1.65 5.84
N SER A 829 10.97 -1.41 7.05
CA SER A 829 11.93 -0.32 7.34
C SER A 829 13.22 -0.39 6.50
N GLU A 830 13.56 -1.55 5.97
CA GLU A 830 14.72 -1.78 5.08
C GLU A 830 14.56 -1.15 3.68
N ILE A 831 13.40 -0.56 3.38
CA ILE A 831 13.14 0.17 2.14
C ILE A 831 13.38 1.67 2.31
N TYR A 832 13.28 2.17 3.55
CA TYR A 832 13.34 3.59 3.90
C TYR A 832 14.41 3.86 4.98
N PHE A 833 15.65 3.51 4.69
CA PHE A 833 16.79 3.60 5.63
C PHE A 833 17.04 4.99 6.22
N HIS A 834 16.56 6.03 5.58
CA HIS A 834 16.74 7.42 5.98
C HIS A 834 15.70 7.90 7.01
N PHE A 835 14.68 7.09 7.31
CA PHE A 835 13.65 7.40 8.29
C PHE A 835 13.77 6.57 9.57
N ASP A 836 13.18 7.09 10.63
CA ASP A 836 12.92 6.35 11.86
C ASP A 836 11.90 5.24 11.57
N PRO A 837 12.16 3.96 11.95
CA PRO A 837 11.26 2.85 11.69
C PRO A 837 9.92 2.89 12.46
N TYR A 838 9.74 3.82 13.38
CA TYR A 838 8.47 4.05 14.10
C TYR A 838 7.67 5.25 13.57
N LEU A 839 8.14 5.88 12.51
CA LEU A 839 7.59 7.10 11.96
C LEU A 839 6.27 6.86 11.23
N TYR A 840 5.32 7.80 11.34
CA TYR A 840 4.05 7.78 10.62
C TYR A 840 4.09 8.66 9.36
N CYS A 841 3.81 8.07 8.18
CA CYS A 841 3.63 8.78 6.91
C CYS A 841 4.73 9.81 6.60
N GLU A 842 6.00 9.49 6.85
CA GLU A 842 7.15 10.38 6.62
C GLU A 842 6.99 11.78 7.28
N ASN A 843 6.20 11.88 8.34
CA ASN A 843 5.76 13.14 8.98
C ASN A 843 4.99 14.10 8.05
N ASN A 844 4.40 13.60 6.97
CA ASN A 844 3.53 14.38 6.10
C ASN A 844 2.13 13.73 6.00
N PRO A 845 1.36 13.71 7.10
CA PRO A 845 0.06 13.06 7.17
C PRO A 845 -1.03 13.82 6.40
N ILE A 846 -0.68 14.93 5.75
CA ILE A 846 -1.62 15.75 4.98
C ILE A 846 -1.80 15.23 3.56
N VAL A 847 -0.73 14.67 2.97
CA VAL A 847 -0.75 14.14 1.60
C VAL A 847 -0.42 12.64 1.55
N MET A 848 -0.04 12.05 2.67
CA MET A 848 0.31 10.64 2.79
C MET A 848 -0.59 9.92 3.79
N PHE A 849 -0.87 8.66 3.51
CA PHE A 849 -1.60 7.79 4.43
C PHE A 849 -1.07 6.35 4.37
N ASP A 850 -1.09 5.66 5.49
CA ASP A 850 -0.71 4.26 5.59
C ASP A 850 -1.96 3.41 5.78
N ASN A 851 -2.36 2.66 4.76
CA ASN A 851 -3.57 1.85 4.80
C ASN A 851 -3.38 0.48 5.47
N THR A 852 -2.16 0.00 5.64
CA THR A 852 -1.87 -1.36 6.10
C THR A 852 -1.08 -1.42 7.40
N GLY A 853 -0.55 -0.31 7.87
CA GLY A 853 0.42 -0.28 8.95
C GLY A 853 1.80 -0.80 8.52
N LEU A 854 2.08 -0.79 7.22
CA LEU A 854 3.35 -1.08 6.60
C LEU A 854 3.68 0.14 5.74
N LEU A 855 4.77 0.82 6.00
CA LEU A 855 5.31 1.81 5.07
C LEU A 855 5.61 1.06 3.77
N GLY A 856 4.62 1.00 2.93
CA GLY A 856 4.70 0.19 1.72
C GLY A 856 5.58 0.86 0.69
N VAL A 857 6.24 0.04 -0.11
CA VAL A 857 6.87 0.38 -1.38
C VAL A 857 5.84 0.93 -2.40
N ARG A 858 4.57 1.01 -2.01
CA ARG A 858 3.49 1.60 -2.78
C ARG A 858 3.33 3.05 -2.40
N ILE A 859 3.85 3.94 -3.22
CA ILE A 859 3.30 5.28 -3.30
C ILE A 859 2.10 5.13 -4.23
N VAL A 860 0.89 5.07 -3.64
CA VAL A 860 -0.34 5.12 -4.40
C VAL A 860 -0.74 6.58 -4.48
N ASP A 861 -0.53 7.17 -5.63
CA ASP A 861 -1.10 8.48 -5.93
C ASP A 861 -2.57 8.27 -6.30
N MET A 862 -3.44 8.35 -5.30
CA MET A 862 -4.88 8.15 -5.48
C MET A 862 -5.48 9.19 -6.42
N GLU A 863 -4.89 10.38 -6.47
CA GLU A 863 -5.36 11.49 -7.30
C GLU A 863 -4.98 11.29 -8.76
N ASN A 864 -3.74 10.91 -9.02
CA ASN A 864 -3.26 10.61 -10.38
C ASN A 864 -3.51 9.16 -10.79
N LYS A 865 -4.06 8.33 -9.89
CA LYS A 865 -4.23 6.88 -10.08
C LYS A 865 -2.93 6.21 -10.50
N THR A 866 -1.87 6.51 -9.76
CA THR A 866 -0.54 5.98 -10.00
C THR A 866 -0.11 5.13 -8.82
N ILE A 867 0.38 3.93 -9.11
CA ILE A 867 1.09 3.08 -8.15
C ILE A 867 2.56 3.11 -8.54
N THR A 868 3.40 3.66 -7.67
CA THR A 868 4.85 3.60 -7.86
C THR A 868 5.39 2.34 -7.17
N VAL A 869 6.03 1.49 -7.95
CA VAL A 869 6.72 0.30 -7.45
C VAL A 869 8.20 0.62 -7.43
N SER A 870 8.75 0.80 -6.24
CA SER A 870 10.18 1.00 -6.05
C SER A 870 10.78 -0.26 -5.43
N ALA A 871 11.80 -0.83 -6.05
CA ALA A 871 12.51 -1.96 -5.50
C ALA A 871 13.94 -2.02 -6.03
N ASP A 872 14.87 -2.39 -5.16
CA ASP A 872 16.22 -2.74 -5.56
C ASP A 872 16.29 -4.25 -5.81
N TYR A 873 16.76 -4.62 -7.00
CA TYR A 873 16.96 -6.01 -7.41
C TYR A 873 18.45 -6.28 -7.55
N TYR A 874 18.93 -7.25 -6.82
CA TYR A 874 20.31 -7.70 -6.94
C TYR A 874 20.39 -8.83 -7.95
N VAL A 875 21.08 -8.63 -9.07
CA VAL A 875 21.20 -9.59 -10.17
C VAL A 875 22.51 -10.36 -10.03
N GLU A 876 22.41 -11.68 -9.99
CA GLU A 876 23.59 -12.56 -9.87
C GLU A 876 24.49 -12.48 -11.12
N THR A 877 25.74 -12.10 -10.92
CA THR A 877 26.72 -11.92 -12.01
C THR A 877 27.91 -12.89 -11.98
N GLN A 878 27.92 -13.86 -11.04
CA GLN A 878 29.02 -14.87 -10.92
C GLN A 878 28.51 -16.30 -11.09
N PRO A 879 29.24 -17.22 -11.70
CA PRO A 879 28.78 -18.58 -11.95
C PRO A 879 28.75 -19.46 -10.71
N TYR A 880 27.60 -20.08 -10.45
CA TYR A 880 27.48 -21.22 -9.56
C TYR A 880 27.39 -22.53 -10.37
N GLN A 881 28.04 -23.58 -9.91
CA GLN A 881 28.38 -24.79 -10.68
C GLN A 881 27.19 -25.66 -11.18
N VAL A 882 25.95 -25.29 -11.06
CA VAL A 882 24.79 -26.16 -11.41
C VAL A 882 23.81 -25.54 -12.40
N TYR A 883 23.83 -24.23 -12.64
CA TYR A 883 22.92 -23.61 -13.63
C TYR A 883 23.65 -22.71 -14.61
N THR A 884 23.38 -22.91 -15.89
CA THR A 884 24.12 -22.38 -17.05
C THR A 884 23.84 -20.92 -17.40
N ASN A 885 23.13 -20.15 -16.59
CA ASN A 885 22.82 -18.76 -16.90
C ASN A 885 23.44 -17.83 -15.87
N VAL A 886 24.60 -17.31 -16.19
CA VAL A 886 25.28 -16.24 -15.49
C VAL A 886 24.96 -14.94 -16.20
N TYR A 887 24.47 -13.95 -15.44
CA TYR A 887 24.24 -12.60 -15.97
C TYR A 887 25.53 -11.81 -15.98
N SER A 888 25.85 -11.18 -17.11
CA SER A 888 26.97 -10.24 -17.21
C SER A 888 26.57 -8.85 -16.71
N GLN A 889 27.54 -7.95 -16.47
CA GLN A 889 27.21 -6.55 -16.19
C GLN A 889 26.34 -5.93 -17.29
N LYS A 890 26.50 -6.35 -18.53
CA LYS A 890 25.65 -5.93 -19.62
C LYS A 890 24.18 -6.34 -19.41
N ASP A 891 23.94 -7.53 -18.85
CA ASP A 891 22.56 -7.99 -18.56
C ASP A 891 21.95 -7.15 -17.45
N VAL A 892 22.71 -6.73 -16.45
CA VAL A 892 22.26 -5.79 -15.39
C VAL A 892 21.90 -4.43 -16.01
N ASP A 893 22.71 -3.94 -16.94
CA ASP A 893 22.46 -2.70 -17.66
C ASP A 893 21.21 -2.83 -18.55
N ASP A 894 21.01 -3.99 -19.17
CA ASP A 894 19.81 -4.31 -19.96
C ASP A 894 18.57 -4.43 -19.05
N PHE A 895 18.67 -4.97 -17.83
CA PHE A 895 17.57 -4.98 -16.85
C PHE A 895 17.21 -3.58 -16.36
N ASN A 896 18.20 -2.72 -16.10
CA ASN A 896 17.93 -1.31 -15.74
C ASN A 896 17.29 -0.54 -16.91
N ARG A 897 17.69 -0.84 -18.16
CA ARG A 897 17.00 -0.31 -19.34
C ARG A 897 15.55 -0.82 -19.43
N LEU A 898 15.29 -2.06 -19.05
CA LEU A 898 13.94 -2.65 -18.99
C LEU A 898 12.99 -1.83 -18.08
N ASN A 899 13.50 -1.27 -16.99
CA ASN A 899 12.71 -0.38 -16.13
C ASN A 899 12.14 0.83 -16.91
N SER A 900 12.95 1.42 -17.78
CA SER A 900 12.47 2.49 -18.67
C SER A 900 11.45 1.99 -19.68
N GLU A 901 11.67 0.79 -20.24
CA GLU A 901 10.72 0.19 -21.18
C GLU A 901 9.40 -0.20 -20.50
N LEU A 902 9.45 -0.73 -19.28
CA LEU A 902 8.24 -1.03 -18.50
C LEU A 902 7.37 0.21 -18.26
N ASN A 903 8.00 1.33 -17.95
CA ASN A 903 7.28 2.59 -17.74
C ASN A 903 6.67 3.14 -19.04
N LYS A 904 7.29 2.87 -20.20
CA LYS A 904 6.73 3.22 -21.51
C LYS A 904 5.47 2.42 -21.85
N LEU A 905 5.30 1.22 -21.29
CA LEU A 905 4.11 0.40 -21.50
C LEU A 905 2.84 0.96 -20.85
N ASN A 906 2.98 1.96 -19.98
CA ASN A 906 1.86 2.60 -19.28
C ASN A 906 0.89 1.57 -18.66
N LEU A 907 1.45 0.60 -17.95
CA LEU A 907 0.70 -0.51 -17.37
C LEU A 907 -0.32 -0.02 -16.35
N LYS A 908 -1.49 -0.64 -16.35
CA LYS A 908 -2.57 -0.30 -15.42
C LYS A 908 -2.99 -1.50 -14.58
N VAL A 909 -3.38 -1.24 -13.35
CA VAL A 909 -3.95 -2.26 -12.48
C VAL A 909 -5.30 -2.69 -13.02
N LYS A 910 -5.47 -3.99 -13.29
CA LYS A 910 -6.68 -4.53 -13.94
C LYS A 910 -7.85 -4.75 -12.98
N SER A 911 -7.59 -5.04 -11.71
CA SER A 911 -8.65 -5.39 -10.73
C SER A 911 -8.24 -5.02 -9.31
N GLY A 912 -9.21 -5.01 -8.38
CA GLY A 912 -9.02 -4.67 -6.98
C GLY A 912 -9.23 -3.20 -6.67
N GLU A 913 -8.86 -2.78 -5.48
CA GLU A 913 -9.05 -1.41 -4.96
C GLU A 913 -8.44 -0.33 -5.87
N TYR A 914 -7.33 -0.65 -6.54
CA TYR A 914 -6.60 0.26 -7.42
C TYR A 914 -6.82 0.01 -8.92
N ALA A 915 -7.94 -0.61 -9.30
CA ALA A 915 -8.25 -0.86 -10.71
C ALA A 915 -8.26 0.44 -11.54
N GLY A 916 -7.53 0.45 -12.65
CA GLY A 916 -7.36 1.62 -13.51
C GLY A 916 -6.20 2.55 -13.14
N PHE A 917 -5.48 2.26 -12.06
CA PHE A 917 -4.27 3.01 -11.70
C PHE A 917 -3.12 2.65 -12.64
N THR A 918 -2.33 3.64 -13.01
CA THR A 918 -1.09 3.43 -13.76
C THR A 918 0.00 2.89 -12.84
N VAL A 919 0.71 1.87 -13.27
CA VAL A 919 1.85 1.32 -12.51
C VAL A 919 3.13 1.96 -13.05
N VAL A 920 3.83 2.69 -12.19
CA VAL A 920 5.15 3.25 -12.47
C VAL A 920 6.19 2.39 -11.77
N PHE A 921 7.17 1.89 -12.51
CA PHE A 921 8.24 1.07 -11.97
C PHE A 921 9.47 1.94 -11.72
N ASN A 922 9.93 1.91 -10.49
CA ASN A 922 11.22 2.50 -10.09
C ASN A 922 12.12 1.36 -9.59
N LEU A 923 12.49 0.47 -10.51
CA LEU A 923 13.26 -0.73 -10.23
C LEU A 923 14.73 -0.43 -10.46
N ASN A 924 15.56 -0.76 -9.49
CA ASN A 924 17.00 -0.63 -9.58
C ASN A 924 17.61 -2.03 -9.60
N PHE A 925 18.23 -2.42 -10.71
CA PHE A 925 18.89 -3.72 -10.85
C PHE A 925 20.38 -3.55 -10.58
N ILE A 926 20.85 -4.18 -9.52
CA ILE A 926 22.22 -4.05 -9.01
C ILE A 926 22.94 -5.37 -9.23
N SER A 927 24.17 -5.29 -9.77
CA SER A 927 25.03 -6.47 -9.87
C SER A 927 25.39 -6.96 -8.48
N ALA A 928 24.88 -8.14 -8.11
CA ALA A 928 25.28 -8.84 -6.90
C ALA A 928 26.16 -10.03 -7.27
N GLY A 929 27.28 -10.16 -6.59
CA GLY A 929 28.24 -11.22 -6.89
C GLY A 929 27.70 -12.64 -6.77
N ASN A 930 26.74 -12.91 -5.95
CA ASN A 930 26.01 -14.17 -5.80
C ASN A 930 24.78 -13.96 -4.94
N HIS A 931 23.61 -14.17 -5.47
CA HIS A 931 22.28 -14.33 -4.82
C HIS A 931 21.40 -13.15 -4.51
N LEU A 932 20.14 -13.47 -4.80
CA LEU A 932 18.98 -12.62 -4.72
C LEU A 932 17.81 -13.25 -4.03
N GLU A 933 17.22 -12.55 -3.06
CA GLU A 933 15.80 -12.69 -2.77
C GLU A 933 14.98 -11.74 -3.67
N VAL A 934 14.27 -12.29 -4.65
CA VAL A 934 13.33 -11.52 -5.48
C VAL A 934 11.95 -11.67 -4.86
N ASN A 935 11.73 -11.04 -3.73
CA ASN A 935 10.43 -11.12 -3.03
C ASN A 935 9.44 -10.01 -3.44
N ASN A 936 9.86 -8.98 -4.14
CA ASN A 936 9.06 -7.77 -4.29
C ASN A 936 8.22 -7.65 -5.57
N LEU A 937 8.57 -8.32 -6.67
CA LEU A 937 7.72 -8.33 -7.88
C LEU A 937 6.48 -9.20 -7.76
N VAL A 938 6.52 -10.19 -6.88
CA VAL A 938 5.48 -11.21 -6.74
C VAL A 938 4.23 -10.69 -6.01
N SER A 939 4.37 -9.73 -5.12
CA SER A 939 3.24 -9.20 -4.34
C SER A 939 2.27 -8.34 -5.14
N LEU A 940 2.68 -7.80 -6.29
CA LEU A 940 1.84 -6.92 -7.12
C LEU A 940 1.07 -7.64 -8.22
N ALA A 941 1.56 -8.80 -8.67
CA ALA A 941 0.89 -9.58 -9.71
C ALA A 941 -0.15 -10.57 -9.15
N ASN A 942 -0.05 -10.93 -7.87
CA ASN A 942 -0.96 -11.88 -7.23
C ASN A 942 -1.06 -11.60 -5.73
N GLU A 943 -2.18 -11.12 -5.25
CA GLU A 943 -2.56 -11.36 -3.87
C GLU A 943 -2.67 -12.89 -3.71
N GLY A 944 -1.62 -13.55 -3.25
CA GLY A 944 -1.67 -14.93 -2.78
C GLY A 944 -0.82 -15.99 -3.46
N THR A 945 0.12 -15.70 -4.38
CA THR A 945 1.02 -16.75 -4.88
C THR A 945 2.47 -16.30 -4.94
N ASN A 946 3.28 -16.89 -4.07
CA ASN A 946 4.72 -16.96 -4.21
C ASN A 946 5.04 -17.81 -5.44
N THR A 947 5.27 -17.24 -6.58
CA THR A 947 5.99 -17.90 -7.69
C THR A 947 6.05 -17.00 -8.93
N PRO A 948 6.82 -17.29 -9.72
CA PRO A 948 8.11 -17.29 -10.37
C PRO A 948 8.24 -16.20 -11.41
N MET A 949 7.89 -14.97 -11.11
CA MET A 949 8.16 -13.83 -11.99
C MET A 949 9.67 -13.58 -12.14
N ALA A 950 10.45 -13.91 -11.11
CA ALA A 950 11.90 -13.88 -11.19
C ALA A 950 12.46 -14.91 -12.18
N ASN A 951 11.78 -16.05 -12.35
CA ASN A 951 12.14 -17.05 -13.36
C ASN A 951 11.57 -16.72 -14.73
N SER A 952 10.53 -15.92 -14.86
CA SER A 952 9.94 -15.52 -16.13
C SER A 952 10.55 -14.26 -16.73
N LEU A 953 11.08 -13.37 -15.91
CA LEU A 953 12.00 -12.31 -16.39
C LEU A 953 13.30 -12.87 -17.00
N ARG A 954 13.64 -14.15 -16.76
CA ARG A 954 14.76 -14.86 -17.37
C ARG A 954 14.56 -15.16 -18.85
N LYS A 955 13.33 -15.05 -19.39
CA LYS A 955 13.06 -15.21 -20.84
C LYS A 955 12.04 -14.15 -21.24
N SER A 956 12.43 -13.28 -22.16
CA SER A 956 11.54 -12.25 -22.74
C SER A 956 10.21 -12.78 -23.32
N GLN A 957 10.09 -14.06 -23.56
CA GLN A 957 8.87 -14.73 -24.02
C GLN A 957 7.83 -14.98 -22.92
N ASP A 958 8.21 -14.92 -21.62
CA ASP A 958 7.27 -15.17 -20.51
C ASP A 958 6.67 -13.87 -19.96
N PHE A 959 7.21 -12.71 -20.30
CA PHE A 959 6.69 -11.42 -19.89
C PHE A 959 5.27 -11.17 -20.44
N GLU A 960 5.02 -11.60 -21.69
CA GLU A 960 3.70 -11.54 -22.35
C GLU A 960 2.60 -12.33 -21.63
N LYS A 961 2.94 -13.30 -20.79
CA LYS A 961 2.00 -14.18 -20.11
C LYS A 961 1.33 -13.55 -18.88
N TYR A 962 1.97 -12.58 -18.27
CA TYR A 962 1.52 -11.94 -17.02
C TYR A 962 1.04 -10.49 -17.20
N PHE A 963 1.59 -9.82 -18.21
CA PHE A 963 1.11 -8.54 -18.67
C PHE A 963 0.59 -8.74 -20.09
N ASP A 964 -0.60 -8.27 -20.38
CA ASP A 964 -1.20 -8.42 -21.71
C ASP A 964 -0.45 -7.50 -22.69
N THR A 965 0.74 -7.96 -23.10
CA THR A 965 1.62 -7.26 -24.04
C THR A 965 1.35 -7.65 -25.50
N LYS A 966 0.31 -8.46 -25.76
CA LYS A 966 -0.03 -8.98 -27.10
C LYS A 966 -0.37 -7.92 -28.15
N GLU A 967 -0.27 -6.64 -27.85
CA GLU A 967 -0.58 -5.59 -28.81
C GLU A 967 0.64 -4.79 -29.29
N TYR A 968 1.87 -5.21 -28.97
CA TYR A 968 3.09 -4.49 -29.36
C TYR A 968 4.15 -5.40 -30.02
N ALA A 969 3.70 -6.34 -30.91
CA ALA A 969 4.57 -7.00 -31.88
C ALA A 969 4.21 -6.57 -33.30
#